data_f237af8eea14f0b15018038436bbc42d
#
_entry.id   f237af8eea14f0b15018038436bbc42d
#
_cell.length_a   1.000
_cell.length_b   1.000
_cell.length_c   1.000
_cell.angle_alpha   90.00
_cell.angle_beta   90.00
_cell.angle_gamma   90.00
#
_symmetry.space_group_name_H-M   'P 1'
#
loop_
_entity.id
_entity.type
_entity.pdbx_description
1 polymer ?
#
loop_
_entity_poly.entity_id
_entity_poly.type
_entity_poly.pdbx_seq_one_letter_code
_entity_poly.pdbx_strand_id
1 'polypeptide(L)'
;MKWNILHESRGRIRLHLRKPRMSLAEADQLQDYLTNLPGVRTAAVYERTCDVVIVYTESRAGIVRGLAAFRFDTEAPAEVPANSPRAVNREYQEKLVNMTIFHFARKLFLPAPLRMVYTLVRSVPYIFRGLRCVFRRRLEVEVLDALSIGVSMLRGDFGTAGSVMFLLRLGELLEEWTRKKSLGDLARCMSLNVDRVWQQTAEGEVLVPISQVCAGDAIVVHTGSVIPLDGRVLDGEASVNQASLTGEAEPVRKSEGAVVYAGTVVEEGQITVTVEQQAGNGRYDQIVKMIENSEKLKSASETRAAALADKLVPYSLLGTAVTYALTRNATRAISILMVDFSCALKLSMPLAVLSAMRECGSYHITVKGGKYLEALANADTIVFDKTGTLTHATPTVVQVVPFGTRTEDEVLQIAACLEEHYPHSMANAVVQAAAAKGIRHDEMHSEVQYVVAHGIASQIGGEKAVIGSQHFVFEDEGCYIPTNECGKFDALPPEYSHLYLAIGGVLAGVICIADPLREEASEVLKQLRGLGIRKAVMMTGDNDRTASVIAKQVGVDHYYAEVLPEDKANFVEQEKAAGHTVIMLGDGINDSPALSAADVGIAISDGAAIAREIADVTIAADSLRELVLLKSIANGLQKRTKSNYRFIMSFNSTLIVLGAMGILPPATSALLHNASTLGVSLKSMTNLLD
;
A
#
# COMPACT_ATOMS: atom_id res chain seq x y z
N MET A 1 -7.31 -23.39 26.65
CA MET A 1 -7.82 -24.29 25.60
C MET A 1 -7.14 -25.65 25.69
N LYS A 2 -7.82 -26.80 25.40
CA LYS A 2 -7.19 -28.13 25.43
C LYS A 2 -6.96 -28.61 23.98
N TRP A 3 -5.75 -29.10 23.69
CA TRP A 3 -5.36 -29.60 22.38
C TRP A 3 -4.48 -30.84 22.46
N ASN A 4 -4.36 -31.56 21.34
CA ASN A 4 -3.41 -32.67 21.15
C ASN A 4 -2.54 -32.34 19.93
N ILE A 5 -1.25 -32.65 19.99
CA ILE A 5 -0.36 -32.56 18.84
C ILE A 5 -0.62 -33.79 17.97
N LEU A 6 -1.04 -33.57 16.71
CA LEU A 6 -1.23 -34.64 15.73
C LEU A 6 0.05 -34.99 14.98
N HIS A 7 0.82 -33.94 14.64
CA HIS A 7 2.07 -34.07 13.91
C HIS A 7 2.96 -32.86 14.21
N GLU A 8 4.25 -33.11 14.33
CA GLU A 8 5.26 -32.07 14.53
C GLU A 8 6.47 -32.36 13.66
N SER A 9 7.00 -31.32 13.01
CA SER A 9 8.26 -31.32 12.27
C SER A 9 8.98 -30.00 12.54
N ARG A 10 10.25 -29.90 12.15
CA ARG A 10 11.04 -28.68 12.40
C ARG A 10 10.36 -27.45 11.74
N GLY A 11 9.94 -26.50 12.57
CA GLY A 11 9.26 -25.28 12.14
C GLY A 11 7.77 -25.44 11.78
N ARG A 12 7.14 -26.62 12.01
CA ARG A 12 5.73 -26.83 11.72
C ARG A 12 5.07 -27.74 12.76
N ILE A 13 3.93 -27.30 13.31
CA ILE A 13 3.10 -28.06 14.24
C ILE A 13 1.69 -28.18 13.67
N ARG A 14 1.10 -29.40 13.74
CA ARG A 14 -0.32 -29.64 13.53
C ARG A 14 -0.95 -30.10 14.85
N LEU A 15 -1.99 -29.39 15.26
CA LEU A 15 -2.71 -29.58 16.50
C LEU A 15 -4.17 -29.93 16.19
N HIS A 16 -4.77 -30.75 17.06
CA HIS A 16 -6.22 -30.95 17.10
C HIS A 16 -6.78 -30.35 18.39
N LEU A 17 -7.75 -29.47 18.26
CA LEU A 17 -8.42 -28.85 19.39
C LEU A 17 -9.52 -29.79 19.92
N ARG A 18 -9.52 -30.03 21.22
CA ARG A 18 -10.57 -30.85 21.87
C ARG A 18 -11.88 -30.06 21.99
N LYS A 19 -12.48 -29.76 20.83
CA LYS A 19 -13.77 -29.10 20.71
C LYS A 19 -14.63 -29.84 19.70
N PRO A 20 -15.92 -30.14 20.01
CA PRO A 20 -16.78 -30.95 19.11
C PRO A 20 -17.13 -30.22 17.81
N ARG A 21 -17.19 -28.90 17.83
CA ARG A 21 -17.43 -28.05 16.68
C ARG A 21 -16.79 -26.66 16.92
N MET A 22 -16.33 -26.04 15.85
CA MET A 22 -15.83 -24.65 15.83
C MET A 22 -16.68 -23.85 14.85
N SER A 23 -17.14 -22.67 15.27
CA SER A 23 -17.82 -21.72 14.38
C SER A 23 -16.80 -21.08 13.44
N LEU A 24 -17.26 -20.45 12.35
CA LEU A 24 -16.39 -19.71 11.44
C LEU A 24 -15.73 -18.54 12.17
N ALA A 25 -16.47 -17.83 13.01
CA ALA A 25 -15.97 -16.72 13.83
C ALA A 25 -14.84 -17.16 14.77
N GLU A 26 -15.05 -18.24 15.51
CA GLU A 26 -14.03 -18.81 16.40
C GLU A 26 -12.78 -19.24 15.65
N ALA A 27 -12.94 -19.78 14.43
CA ALA A 27 -11.83 -20.20 13.61
C ALA A 27 -11.04 -18.99 13.07
N ASP A 28 -11.72 -17.91 12.69
CA ASP A 28 -11.11 -16.66 12.23
C ASP A 28 -10.41 -15.97 13.40
N GLN A 29 -11.05 -15.83 14.57
CA GLN A 29 -10.46 -15.25 15.78
C GLN A 29 -9.18 -16.00 16.20
N LEU A 30 -9.21 -17.33 16.21
CA LEU A 30 -8.04 -18.13 16.53
C LEU A 30 -6.94 -18.00 15.48
N GLN A 31 -7.29 -17.95 14.20
CA GLN A 31 -6.31 -17.82 13.14
C GLN A 31 -5.62 -16.45 13.18
N ASP A 32 -6.37 -15.37 13.37
CA ASP A 32 -5.83 -14.02 13.46
C ASP A 32 -4.92 -13.88 14.70
N TYR A 33 -5.34 -14.40 15.84
CA TYR A 33 -4.49 -14.44 17.03
C TYR A 33 -3.17 -15.18 16.79
N LEU A 34 -3.22 -16.37 16.17
CA LEU A 34 -2.03 -17.18 15.92
C LEU A 34 -1.09 -16.56 14.88
N THR A 35 -1.65 -15.87 13.87
CA THR A 35 -0.85 -15.21 12.83
C THR A 35 -0.08 -14.02 13.39
N ASN A 36 -0.64 -13.35 14.41
CA ASN A 36 -0.03 -12.21 15.09
C ASN A 36 0.94 -12.59 16.24
N LEU A 37 1.13 -13.89 16.51
CA LEU A 37 2.12 -14.31 17.50
C LEU A 37 3.55 -14.13 16.96
N PRO A 38 4.49 -13.61 17.78
CA PRO A 38 5.90 -13.48 17.40
C PRO A 38 6.46 -14.84 16.92
N GLY A 39 7.20 -14.82 15.82
CA GLY A 39 7.82 -16.00 15.23
C GLY A 39 6.89 -16.94 14.47
N VAL A 40 5.61 -16.65 14.31
CA VAL A 40 4.69 -17.40 13.43
C VAL A 40 4.78 -16.84 12.02
N ARG A 41 5.13 -17.71 11.07
CA ARG A 41 5.14 -17.37 9.64
C ARG A 41 3.77 -17.52 9.00
N THR A 42 3.06 -18.61 9.31
CA THR A 42 1.69 -18.84 8.82
C THR A 42 0.91 -19.68 9.84
N ALA A 43 -0.37 -19.39 9.99
CA ALA A 43 -1.31 -20.18 10.75
C ALA A 43 -2.55 -20.49 9.91
N ALA A 44 -2.98 -21.76 9.93
CA ALA A 44 -4.22 -22.20 9.27
C ALA A 44 -5.07 -22.98 10.26
N VAL A 45 -6.31 -22.55 10.42
CA VAL A 45 -7.31 -23.18 11.32
C VAL A 45 -8.41 -23.80 10.47
N TYR A 46 -8.70 -25.07 10.69
CA TYR A 46 -9.72 -25.83 9.96
C TYR A 46 -10.93 -26.08 10.86
N GLU A 47 -11.99 -25.32 10.67
CA GLU A 47 -13.19 -25.34 11.52
C GLU A 47 -13.92 -26.68 11.56
N ARG A 48 -13.90 -27.43 10.44
CA ARG A 48 -14.61 -28.72 10.32
C ARG A 48 -13.92 -29.83 11.09
N THR A 49 -12.61 -29.86 11.08
CA THR A 49 -11.78 -30.88 11.75
C THR A 49 -11.26 -30.40 13.09
N CYS A 50 -11.44 -29.10 13.43
CA CYS A 50 -10.86 -28.46 14.60
C CYS A 50 -9.33 -28.62 14.66
N ASP A 51 -8.68 -28.73 13.50
CA ASP A 51 -7.22 -28.80 13.38
C ASP A 51 -6.62 -27.41 13.16
N VAL A 52 -5.42 -27.25 13.69
CA VAL A 52 -4.62 -26.03 13.52
C VAL A 52 -3.25 -26.41 12.99
N VAL A 53 -2.79 -25.76 11.94
CA VAL A 53 -1.45 -25.92 11.40
C VAL A 53 -0.71 -24.60 11.56
N ILE A 54 0.43 -24.62 12.25
CA ILE A 54 1.27 -23.44 12.49
C ILE A 54 2.64 -23.72 11.91
N VAL A 55 3.12 -22.79 11.06
CA VAL A 55 4.50 -22.76 10.58
C VAL A 55 5.21 -21.59 11.28
N TYR A 56 6.35 -21.85 11.89
CA TYR A 56 7.04 -20.89 12.73
C TYR A 56 8.55 -20.94 12.52
N THR A 57 9.23 -19.81 12.83
CA THR A 57 10.69 -19.64 12.71
C THR A 57 11.39 -19.57 14.07
N GLU A 58 10.67 -19.19 15.11
CA GLU A 58 11.19 -19.05 16.47
C GLU A 58 10.98 -20.30 17.34
N SER A 59 11.18 -20.16 18.66
CA SER A 59 11.14 -21.29 19.59
C SER A 59 9.72 -21.86 19.73
N ARG A 60 9.62 -23.19 19.65
CA ARG A 60 8.40 -23.97 19.95
C ARG A 60 7.71 -23.56 21.27
N ALA A 61 8.50 -23.25 22.28
CA ALA A 61 7.99 -22.89 23.61
C ALA A 61 7.18 -21.59 23.60
N GLY A 62 7.53 -20.62 22.75
CA GLY A 62 6.75 -19.38 22.54
C GLY A 62 5.37 -19.68 21.96
N ILE A 63 5.31 -20.48 20.90
CA ILE A 63 4.06 -20.85 20.24
C ILE A 63 3.11 -21.62 21.19
N VAL A 64 3.65 -22.57 21.96
CA VAL A 64 2.85 -23.34 22.93
C VAL A 64 2.32 -22.44 24.06
N ARG A 65 3.10 -21.49 24.55
CA ARG A 65 2.65 -20.48 25.54
C ARG A 65 1.57 -19.58 24.99
N GLY A 66 1.74 -19.06 23.76
CA GLY A 66 0.72 -18.27 23.07
C GLY A 66 -0.60 -19.03 22.91
N LEU A 67 -0.56 -20.27 22.44
CA LEU A 67 -1.74 -21.14 22.36
C LEU A 67 -2.40 -21.39 23.73
N ALA A 68 -1.62 -21.55 24.80
CA ALA A 68 -2.16 -21.74 26.13
C ALA A 68 -2.86 -20.50 26.69
N ALA A 69 -2.38 -19.30 26.33
CA ALA A 69 -2.93 -18.01 26.75
C ALA A 69 -4.27 -17.69 26.03
N PHE A 70 -4.49 -18.22 24.83
CA PHE A 70 -5.68 -17.93 24.04
C PHE A 70 -6.97 -18.41 24.72
N ARG A 71 -7.97 -17.56 24.78
CA ARG A 71 -9.36 -17.88 25.17
C ARG A 71 -10.29 -17.32 24.12
N PHE A 72 -11.33 -18.11 23.77
CA PHE A 72 -12.42 -17.58 22.93
C PHE A 72 -13.18 -16.55 23.77
N ASP A 73 -13.28 -15.33 23.28
CA ASP A 73 -14.03 -14.27 23.93
C ASP A 73 -15.52 -14.53 23.66
N THR A 74 -16.27 -14.82 24.71
CA THR A 74 -17.71 -15.12 24.63
C THR A 74 -18.57 -13.86 24.64
N GLU A 75 -17.98 -12.69 24.91
CA GLU A 75 -18.67 -11.40 25.03
C GLU A 75 -18.41 -10.49 23.82
N ALA A 76 -17.43 -10.79 22.95
CA ALA A 76 -17.30 -10.06 21.70
C ALA A 76 -18.52 -10.33 20.82
N PRO A 77 -19.24 -9.31 20.32
CA PRO A 77 -20.36 -9.55 19.42
C PRO A 77 -19.84 -10.34 18.22
N ALA A 78 -20.42 -11.50 18.01
CA ALA A 78 -20.09 -12.42 16.90
C ALA A 78 -20.62 -11.88 15.56
N GLU A 79 -20.39 -10.64 15.25
CA GLU A 79 -20.46 -10.12 13.89
C GLU A 79 -19.12 -10.40 13.20
N VAL A 80 -19.00 -11.67 12.79
CA VAL A 80 -18.10 -11.98 11.68
C VAL A 80 -18.51 -11.05 10.55
N PRO A 81 -17.62 -10.19 10.02
CA PRO A 81 -17.94 -9.42 8.84
C PRO A 81 -18.51 -10.41 7.82
N ALA A 82 -19.68 -10.14 7.26
CA ALA A 82 -20.34 -11.00 6.27
C ALA A 82 -19.44 -11.35 5.08
N ASN A 83 -18.29 -10.71 4.99
CA ASN A 83 -17.25 -10.82 3.97
C ASN A 83 -15.98 -11.55 4.45
N SER A 84 -16.00 -12.34 5.54
CA SER A 84 -14.81 -13.12 5.89
C SER A 84 -14.45 -14.07 4.73
N PRO A 85 -13.16 -14.26 4.37
CA PRO A 85 -12.75 -15.14 3.29
C PRO A 85 -13.28 -16.58 3.42
N ARG A 86 -13.53 -17.04 4.64
CA ARG A 86 -14.13 -18.34 4.90
C ARG A 86 -15.62 -18.36 4.59
N ALA A 87 -16.35 -17.33 5.00
CA ALA A 87 -17.77 -17.17 4.70
C ALA A 87 -17.99 -17.08 3.19
N VAL A 88 -17.18 -16.26 2.49
CA VAL A 88 -17.19 -16.14 1.03
C VAL A 88 -16.89 -17.51 0.38
N ASN A 89 -15.80 -18.19 0.75
CA ASN A 89 -15.46 -19.48 0.18
C ASN A 89 -16.59 -20.52 0.37
N ARG A 90 -17.21 -20.57 1.54
CA ARG A 90 -18.29 -21.48 1.84
C ARG A 90 -19.54 -21.18 1.03
N GLU A 91 -19.94 -19.91 0.96
CA GLU A 91 -21.10 -19.45 0.17
C GLU A 91 -20.96 -19.88 -1.30
N TYR A 92 -19.77 -19.62 -1.88
CA TYR A 92 -19.53 -19.97 -3.30
C TYR A 92 -19.37 -21.47 -3.52
N GLN A 93 -18.78 -22.22 -2.58
CA GLN A 93 -18.76 -23.68 -2.65
C GLN A 93 -20.17 -24.28 -2.62
N GLU A 94 -21.05 -23.79 -1.75
CA GLU A 94 -22.43 -24.22 -1.67
C GLU A 94 -23.19 -23.87 -2.97
N LYS A 95 -23.02 -22.66 -3.51
CA LYS A 95 -23.60 -22.25 -4.80
C LYS A 95 -23.11 -23.15 -5.94
N LEU A 96 -21.81 -23.44 -6.01
CA LEU A 96 -21.19 -24.29 -7.03
C LEU A 96 -21.75 -25.74 -6.97
N VAL A 97 -21.77 -26.34 -5.77
CA VAL A 97 -22.26 -27.69 -5.54
C VAL A 97 -23.73 -27.76 -5.91
N ASN A 98 -24.54 -26.84 -5.40
CA ASN A 98 -25.99 -26.83 -5.71
C ASN A 98 -26.25 -26.69 -7.21
N MET A 99 -25.57 -25.75 -7.87
CA MET A 99 -25.71 -25.52 -9.31
C MET A 99 -25.34 -26.77 -10.12
N THR A 100 -24.26 -27.44 -9.73
CA THR A 100 -23.79 -28.66 -10.39
C THR A 100 -24.76 -29.83 -10.16
N ILE A 101 -25.19 -30.05 -8.92
CA ILE A 101 -26.18 -31.10 -8.58
C ILE A 101 -27.47 -30.82 -9.36
N PHE A 102 -28.00 -29.61 -9.35
CA PHE A 102 -29.23 -29.25 -10.09
C PHE A 102 -29.08 -29.43 -11.61
N HIS A 103 -27.90 -29.14 -12.18
CA HIS A 103 -27.67 -29.37 -13.61
C HIS A 103 -27.74 -30.84 -13.96
N PHE A 104 -27.05 -31.71 -13.23
CA PHE A 104 -27.07 -33.18 -13.50
C PHE A 104 -28.39 -33.85 -13.12
N ALA A 105 -28.99 -33.45 -11.99
CA ALA A 105 -30.30 -33.95 -11.58
C ALA A 105 -31.39 -33.68 -12.66
N ARG A 106 -31.42 -32.48 -13.22
CA ARG A 106 -32.33 -32.14 -14.32
C ARG A 106 -32.06 -32.95 -15.56
N LYS A 107 -30.80 -33.17 -15.90
CA LYS A 107 -30.43 -33.99 -17.07
C LYS A 107 -30.86 -35.43 -16.91
N LEU A 108 -30.87 -35.97 -15.67
CA LEU A 108 -31.18 -37.33 -15.36
C LEU A 108 -32.70 -37.58 -15.11
N PHE A 109 -33.34 -36.69 -14.36
CA PHE A 109 -34.69 -36.89 -13.86
C PHE A 109 -35.78 -36.12 -14.59
N LEU A 110 -35.46 -35.06 -15.35
CA LEU A 110 -36.48 -34.26 -16.01
C LEU A 110 -36.81 -34.80 -17.41
N PRO A 111 -38.09 -35.10 -17.72
CA PRO A 111 -38.53 -35.52 -19.09
C PRO A 111 -38.14 -34.50 -20.15
N ALA A 112 -37.87 -35.00 -21.38
CA ALA A 112 -37.39 -34.18 -22.48
C ALA A 112 -38.24 -32.93 -22.79
N PRO A 113 -39.58 -32.98 -22.79
CA PRO A 113 -40.42 -31.80 -23.05
C PRO A 113 -40.26 -30.71 -21.99
N LEU A 114 -40.22 -31.10 -20.70
CA LEU A 114 -40.05 -30.15 -19.60
C LEU A 114 -38.65 -29.54 -19.60
N ARG A 115 -37.65 -30.34 -19.96
CA ARG A 115 -36.25 -29.86 -20.11
C ARG A 115 -36.12 -28.82 -21.25
N MET A 116 -36.87 -29.04 -22.36
CA MET A 116 -36.94 -28.09 -23.45
C MET A 116 -37.55 -26.74 -23.03
N VAL A 117 -38.74 -26.78 -22.36
CA VAL A 117 -39.38 -25.56 -21.84
C VAL A 117 -38.47 -24.84 -20.82
N TYR A 118 -37.84 -25.57 -19.91
CA TYR A 118 -36.90 -25.00 -18.96
C TYR A 118 -35.73 -24.31 -19.65
N THR A 119 -35.13 -24.94 -20.67
CA THR A 119 -34.01 -24.37 -21.43
C THR A 119 -34.44 -23.10 -22.16
N LEU A 120 -35.64 -23.10 -22.76
CA LEU A 120 -36.23 -21.93 -23.44
C LEU A 120 -36.39 -20.74 -22.47
N VAL A 121 -37.00 -20.95 -21.31
CA VAL A 121 -37.21 -19.91 -20.33
C VAL A 121 -35.86 -19.34 -19.83
N ARG A 122 -34.90 -20.22 -19.57
CA ARG A 122 -33.58 -19.81 -19.09
C ARG A 122 -32.71 -19.10 -20.13
N SER A 123 -32.98 -19.30 -21.42
CA SER A 123 -32.24 -18.62 -22.49
C SER A 123 -32.63 -17.15 -22.66
N VAL A 124 -33.85 -16.75 -22.23
CA VAL A 124 -34.38 -15.41 -22.42
C VAL A 124 -33.43 -14.29 -21.94
N PRO A 125 -32.84 -14.36 -20.72
CA PRO A 125 -31.92 -13.32 -20.24
C PRO A 125 -30.66 -13.18 -21.13
N TYR A 126 -30.13 -14.31 -21.65
CA TYR A 126 -28.94 -14.30 -22.51
C TYR A 126 -29.26 -13.69 -23.87
N ILE A 127 -30.36 -14.11 -24.51
CA ILE A 127 -30.82 -13.56 -25.77
C ILE A 127 -31.11 -12.07 -25.66
N PHE A 128 -31.77 -11.63 -24.56
CA PHE A 128 -32.10 -10.24 -24.34
C PHE A 128 -30.82 -9.37 -24.12
N ARG A 129 -29.84 -9.86 -23.39
CA ARG A 129 -28.54 -9.18 -23.19
C ARG A 129 -27.83 -8.99 -24.53
N GLY A 130 -27.72 -10.05 -25.35
CA GLY A 130 -27.09 -9.97 -26.66
C GLY A 130 -27.82 -9.01 -27.62
N LEU A 131 -29.15 -9.08 -27.69
CA LEU A 131 -29.96 -8.14 -28.50
C LEU A 131 -29.76 -6.70 -28.05
N ARG A 132 -29.73 -6.43 -26.73
CA ARG A 132 -29.50 -5.09 -26.20
C ARG A 132 -28.14 -4.54 -26.62
N CYS A 133 -27.09 -5.37 -26.67
CA CYS A 133 -25.76 -4.97 -27.16
C CYS A 133 -25.80 -4.60 -28.63
N VAL A 134 -26.45 -5.41 -29.47
CA VAL A 134 -26.63 -5.13 -30.90
C VAL A 134 -27.39 -3.82 -31.13
N PHE A 135 -28.51 -3.59 -30.42
CA PHE A 135 -29.26 -2.35 -30.50
C PHE A 135 -28.46 -1.11 -30.09
N ARG A 136 -27.51 -1.28 -29.14
CA ARG A 136 -26.58 -0.23 -28.73
C ARG A 136 -25.38 -0.06 -29.67
N ARG A 137 -25.34 -0.81 -30.80
CA ARG A 137 -24.24 -0.86 -31.75
C ARG A 137 -22.89 -1.23 -31.13
N ARG A 138 -22.93 -2.03 -30.08
CA ARG A 138 -21.72 -2.58 -29.40
C ARG A 138 -21.67 -4.08 -29.65
N LEU A 139 -20.54 -4.57 -30.16
CA LEU A 139 -20.28 -5.99 -30.36
C LEU A 139 -19.42 -6.48 -29.19
N GLU A 140 -20.10 -6.93 -28.15
CA GLU A 140 -19.49 -7.46 -26.91
C GLU A 140 -19.71 -8.98 -26.83
N VAL A 141 -19.15 -9.66 -25.84
CA VAL A 141 -19.19 -11.14 -25.71
C VAL A 141 -20.62 -11.66 -25.57
N GLU A 142 -21.53 -10.88 -25.00
CA GLU A 142 -22.95 -11.20 -24.87
C GLU A 142 -23.64 -11.48 -26.22
N VAL A 143 -23.11 -10.95 -27.31
CA VAL A 143 -23.59 -11.23 -28.66
C VAL A 143 -23.19 -12.66 -29.09
N LEU A 144 -21.95 -13.09 -28.74
CA LEU A 144 -21.47 -14.44 -29.02
C LEU A 144 -22.30 -15.49 -28.25
N ASP A 145 -22.57 -15.21 -26.97
CA ASP A 145 -23.37 -16.08 -26.11
C ASP A 145 -24.79 -16.22 -26.61
N ALA A 146 -25.44 -15.10 -26.88
CA ALA A 146 -26.80 -15.07 -27.41
C ALA A 146 -26.90 -15.82 -28.74
N LEU A 147 -25.94 -15.63 -29.66
CA LEU A 147 -25.92 -16.28 -30.97
C LEU A 147 -25.70 -17.80 -30.82
N SER A 148 -24.80 -18.24 -29.96
CA SER A 148 -24.52 -19.66 -29.75
C SER A 148 -25.70 -20.40 -29.13
N ILE A 149 -26.34 -19.81 -28.12
CA ILE A 149 -27.55 -20.36 -27.50
C ILE A 149 -28.70 -20.37 -28.50
N GLY A 150 -28.93 -19.25 -29.18
CA GLY A 150 -30.02 -19.09 -30.17
C GLY A 150 -29.92 -20.07 -31.32
N VAL A 151 -28.74 -20.21 -31.94
CA VAL A 151 -28.53 -21.15 -33.07
C VAL A 151 -28.68 -22.60 -32.60
N SER A 152 -28.19 -22.95 -31.40
CA SER A 152 -28.38 -24.29 -30.85
C SER A 152 -29.86 -24.62 -30.66
N MET A 153 -30.64 -23.68 -30.15
CA MET A 153 -32.09 -23.82 -29.94
C MET A 153 -32.87 -23.95 -31.28
N LEU A 154 -32.54 -23.11 -32.25
CA LEU A 154 -33.17 -23.18 -33.60
C LEU A 154 -32.92 -24.50 -34.29
N ARG A 155 -31.83 -25.18 -33.99
CA ARG A 155 -31.54 -26.55 -34.45
C ARG A 155 -32.21 -27.67 -33.64
N GLY A 156 -32.95 -27.32 -32.58
CA GLY A 156 -33.55 -28.28 -31.70
C GLY A 156 -32.57 -28.96 -30.71
N ASP A 157 -31.30 -28.49 -30.65
CA ASP A 157 -30.28 -28.99 -29.75
C ASP A 157 -30.33 -28.27 -28.39
N PHE A 158 -31.40 -28.53 -27.64
CA PHE A 158 -31.58 -27.98 -26.29
C PHE A 158 -30.56 -28.53 -25.27
N GLY A 159 -29.91 -29.64 -25.58
CA GLY A 159 -28.86 -30.23 -24.74
C GLY A 159 -27.60 -29.37 -24.76
N THR A 160 -27.14 -29.00 -25.95
CA THR A 160 -26.00 -28.11 -26.13
C THR A 160 -26.31 -26.72 -25.56
N ALA A 161 -27.48 -26.11 -25.89
CA ALA A 161 -27.88 -24.82 -25.34
C ALA A 161 -27.88 -24.81 -23.79
N GLY A 162 -28.43 -25.86 -23.17
CA GLY A 162 -28.44 -26.01 -21.71
C GLY A 162 -27.05 -26.16 -21.09
N SER A 163 -26.14 -26.89 -21.76
CA SER A 163 -24.77 -27.08 -21.33
C SER A 163 -23.95 -25.77 -21.44
N VAL A 164 -24.15 -25.06 -22.53
CA VAL A 164 -23.53 -23.72 -22.73
C VAL A 164 -23.96 -22.74 -21.62
N MET A 165 -25.27 -22.60 -21.40
CA MET A 165 -25.76 -21.72 -20.31
C MET A 165 -25.26 -22.12 -18.93
N PHE A 166 -25.08 -23.43 -18.66
CA PHE A 166 -24.50 -23.92 -17.40
C PHE A 166 -23.02 -23.49 -17.29
N LEU A 167 -22.23 -23.65 -18.37
CA LEU A 167 -20.81 -23.30 -18.36
C LEU A 167 -20.59 -21.79 -18.27
N LEU A 168 -21.42 -20.98 -18.93
CA LEU A 168 -21.39 -19.52 -18.81
C LEU A 168 -21.66 -19.08 -17.35
N ARG A 169 -22.71 -19.65 -16.73
CA ARG A 169 -23.04 -19.34 -15.34
C ARG A 169 -21.97 -19.84 -14.36
N LEU A 170 -21.33 -20.97 -14.67
CA LEU A 170 -20.19 -21.47 -13.90
C LEU A 170 -19.02 -20.48 -13.98
N GLY A 171 -18.73 -19.96 -15.18
CA GLY A 171 -17.71 -18.93 -15.39
C GLY A 171 -18.01 -17.66 -14.57
N GLU A 172 -19.23 -17.11 -14.70
CA GLU A 172 -19.68 -15.93 -13.94
C GLU A 172 -19.52 -16.14 -12.41
N LEU A 173 -19.90 -17.33 -11.88
CA LEU A 173 -19.79 -17.64 -10.47
C LEU A 173 -18.33 -17.72 -10.00
N LEU A 174 -17.46 -18.34 -10.78
CA LEU A 174 -16.03 -18.47 -10.47
C LEU A 174 -15.33 -17.11 -10.54
N GLU A 175 -15.71 -16.27 -11.49
CA GLU A 175 -15.23 -14.89 -11.61
C GLU A 175 -15.61 -14.05 -10.38
N GLU A 176 -16.88 -14.08 -9.98
CA GLU A 176 -17.37 -13.34 -8.81
C GLU A 176 -16.68 -13.82 -7.52
N TRP A 177 -16.54 -15.14 -7.36
CA TRP A 177 -15.82 -15.74 -6.21
C TRP A 177 -14.38 -15.26 -6.16
N THR A 178 -13.66 -15.33 -7.29
CA THR A 178 -12.24 -14.98 -7.36
C THR A 178 -12.04 -13.51 -7.04
N ARG A 179 -12.90 -12.64 -7.56
CA ARG A 179 -12.88 -11.19 -7.29
C ARG A 179 -13.13 -10.90 -5.81
N LYS A 180 -14.21 -11.43 -5.23
CA LYS A 180 -14.53 -11.22 -3.80
C LYS A 180 -13.44 -11.75 -2.87
N LYS A 181 -12.87 -12.90 -3.18
CA LYS A 181 -11.78 -13.48 -2.40
C LYS A 181 -10.54 -12.57 -2.42
N SER A 182 -10.15 -12.09 -3.61
CA SER A 182 -8.97 -11.22 -3.75
C SER A 182 -9.15 -9.88 -3.04
N LEU A 183 -10.34 -9.28 -3.13
CA LEU A 183 -10.70 -8.05 -2.40
C LEU A 183 -10.65 -8.25 -0.89
N GLY A 184 -11.21 -9.37 -0.39
CA GLY A 184 -11.17 -9.70 1.03
C GLY A 184 -9.75 -9.93 1.57
N ASP A 185 -8.90 -10.60 0.79
CA ASP A 185 -7.50 -10.84 1.14
C ASP A 185 -6.72 -9.51 1.18
N LEU A 186 -6.96 -8.60 0.22
CA LEU A 186 -6.35 -7.27 0.19
C LEU A 186 -6.81 -6.40 1.37
N ALA A 187 -8.13 -6.35 1.63
CA ALA A 187 -8.68 -5.59 2.74
C ALA A 187 -8.10 -6.02 4.10
N ARG A 188 -7.87 -7.33 4.28
CA ARG A 188 -7.23 -7.86 5.48
C ARG A 188 -5.79 -7.36 5.62
N CYS A 189 -4.99 -7.39 4.56
CA CYS A 189 -3.61 -6.89 4.60
C CYS A 189 -3.53 -5.40 4.89
N MET A 190 -4.49 -4.60 4.41
CA MET A 190 -4.52 -3.14 4.62
C MET A 190 -5.10 -2.73 5.98
N SER A 191 -5.89 -3.57 6.64
CA SER A 191 -6.53 -3.24 7.94
C SER A 191 -5.57 -3.24 9.14
N LEU A 192 -4.31 -3.63 8.96
CA LEU A 192 -3.34 -3.84 10.04
C LEU A 192 -2.60 -2.57 10.50
N ASN A 193 -2.83 -1.38 9.93
CA ASN A 193 -1.89 -0.25 10.03
C ASN A 193 -2.27 0.97 10.90
N VAL A 194 -3.31 0.99 11.71
CA VAL A 194 -3.49 2.07 12.73
C VAL A 194 -3.96 1.46 14.05
N ASP A 195 -3.09 1.40 15.01
CA ASP A 195 -3.37 0.64 16.22
C ASP A 195 -3.68 1.48 17.47
N ARG A 196 -3.27 2.76 17.53
CA ARG A 196 -3.36 3.55 18.76
C ARG A 196 -3.78 5.00 18.50
N VAL A 197 -4.50 5.57 19.45
CA VAL A 197 -4.95 6.98 19.45
C VAL A 197 -4.70 7.59 20.82
N TRP A 198 -4.49 8.90 20.87
CA TRP A 198 -4.40 9.65 22.11
C TRP A 198 -5.79 9.92 22.65
N GLN A 199 -6.15 9.29 23.78
CA GLN A 199 -7.41 9.53 24.48
C GLN A 199 -7.18 10.56 25.59
N GLN A 200 -8.03 11.58 25.62
CA GLN A 200 -8.04 12.58 26.70
C GLN A 200 -8.70 11.97 27.93
N THR A 201 -7.98 11.90 29.03
CA THR A 201 -8.48 11.44 30.31
C THR A 201 -8.36 12.54 31.36
N ALA A 202 -8.95 12.34 32.55
CA ALA A 202 -8.83 13.29 33.66
C ALA A 202 -7.37 13.45 34.17
N GLU A 203 -6.50 12.48 33.87
CA GLU A 203 -5.08 12.45 34.29
C GLU A 203 -4.13 12.90 33.17
N GLY A 204 -4.64 13.23 31.97
CA GLY A 204 -3.88 13.65 30.80
C GLY A 204 -4.14 12.79 29.57
N GLU A 205 -3.27 12.92 28.56
CA GLU A 205 -3.35 12.16 27.29
C GLU A 205 -2.75 10.77 27.48
N VAL A 206 -3.49 9.73 27.12
CA VAL A 206 -3.06 8.33 27.20
C VAL A 206 -3.17 7.67 25.82
N LEU A 207 -2.11 7.01 25.38
CA LEU A 207 -2.07 6.30 24.11
C LEU A 207 -2.76 4.92 24.24
N VAL A 208 -3.97 4.80 23.72
CA VAL A 208 -4.80 3.58 23.79
C VAL A 208 -4.99 2.94 22.41
N PRO A 209 -5.21 1.61 22.35
CA PRO A 209 -5.64 0.97 21.12
C PRO A 209 -6.98 1.55 20.64
N ILE A 210 -7.10 1.82 19.33
CA ILE A 210 -8.33 2.39 18.72
C ILE A 210 -9.57 1.52 18.99
N SER A 211 -9.38 0.20 19.17
CA SER A 211 -10.47 -0.75 19.48
C SER A 211 -11.09 -0.55 20.88
N GLN A 212 -10.42 0.18 21.77
CA GLN A 212 -10.90 0.49 23.12
C GLN A 212 -11.67 1.81 23.18
N VAL A 213 -11.64 2.60 22.11
CA VAL A 213 -12.33 3.90 22.04
C VAL A 213 -13.81 3.69 21.74
N CYS A 214 -14.66 4.25 22.57
CA CYS A 214 -16.11 4.19 22.46
C CYS A 214 -16.69 5.51 21.94
N ALA A 215 -17.92 5.47 21.44
CA ALA A 215 -18.64 6.69 21.11
C ALA A 215 -18.86 7.54 22.38
N GLY A 216 -18.52 8.82 22.30
CA GLY A 216 -18.52 9.75 23.43
C GLY A 216 -17.14 9.98 24.06
N ASP A 217 -16.14 9.16 23.75
CA ASP A 217 -14.77 9.41 24.21
C ASP A 217 -14.16 10.61 23.48
N ALA A 218 -13.24 11.30 24.17
CA ALA A 218 -12.48 12.40 23.59
C ALA A 218 -11.10 11.92 23.18
N ILE A 219 -10.72 12.18 21.94
CA ILE A 219 -9.39 11.86 21.39
C ILE A 219 -8.67 13.14 20.99
N VAL A 220 -7.37 13.19 21.21
CA VAL A 220 -6.51 14.32 20.82
C VAL A 220 -5.82 13.99 19.52
N VAL A 221 -5.87 14.93 18.56
CA VAL A 221 -5.22 14.81 17.26
C VAL A 221 -4.24 15.95 17.10
N HIS A 222 -2.97 15.61 17.07
CA HIS A 222 -1.87 16.55 16.95
C HIS A 222 -1.58 16.92 15.48
N THR A 223 -0.87 18.03 15.29
CA THR A 223 -0.33 18.45 13.97
C THR A 223 0.37 17.28 13.27
N GLY A 224 0.12 17.13 11.97
CA GLY A 224 0.68 16.05 11.14
C GLY A 224 0.02 14.69 11.30
N SER A 225 -1.02 14.56 12.16
CA SER A 225 -1.70 13.30 12.41
C SER A 225 -3.01 13.16 11.62
N VAL A 226 -3.37 11.91 11.27
CA VAL A 226 -4.67 11.57 10.69
C VAL A 226 -5.73 11.59 11.79
N ILE A 227 -6.89 12.16 11.52
CA ILE A 227 -8.07 12.03 12.35
C ILE A 227 -8.56 10.57 12.25
N PRO A 228 -8.51 9.79 13.34
CA PRO A 228 -8.71 8.35 13.26
C PRO A 228 -10.20 7.93 13.21
N LEU A 229 -11.11 8.77 13.70
CA LEU A 229 -12.53 8.49 13.85
C LEU A 229 -13.35 9.74 13.54
N ASP A 230 -14.55 9.55 12.99
CA ASP A 230 -15.50 10.63 12.77
C ASP A 230 -15.98 11.22 14.10
N GLY A 231 -16.09 12.56 14.18
CA GLY A 231 -16.50 13.22 15.39
C GLY A 231 -16.65 14.72 15.26
N ARG A 232 -16.82 15.38 16.43
CA ARG A 232 -16.87 16.84 16.55
C ARG A 232 -15.72 17.37 17.38
N VAL A 233 -15.19 18.48 16.94
CA VAL A 233 -14.18 19.21 17.71
C VAL A 233 -14.77 19.66 19.03
N LEU A 234 -14.21 19.18 20.14
CA LEU A 234 -14.58 19.54 21.51
C LEU A 234 -13.83 20.78 21.96
N ASP A 235 -12.54 20.86 21.61
CA ASP A 235 -11.64 21.94 21.99
C ASP A 235 -10.49 22.06 20.98
N GLY A 236 -9.90 23.25 20.86
CA GLY A 236 -8.78 23.51 19.97
C GLY A 236 -9.19 24.02 18.58
N GLU A 237 -8.18 24.36 17.80
CA GLU A 237 -8.33 24.87 16.45
C GLU A 237 -7.24 24.29 15.56
N ALA A 238 -7.62 23.84 14.35
CA ALA A 238 -6.68 23.25 13.41
C ALA A 238 -7.07 23.53 11.95
N SER A 239 -6.05 23.54 11.09
CA SER A 239 -6.20 23.49 9.65
C SER A 239 -6.19 22.02 9.22
N VAL A 240 -7.29 21.55 8.63
CA VAL A 240 -7.50 20.13 8.28
C VAL A 240 -7.57 19.96 6.78
N ASN A 241 -6.67 19.16 6.24
CA ASN A 241 -6.69 18.73 4.84
C ASN A 241 -7.76 17.66 4.63
N GLN A 242 -8.70 17.95 3.76
CA GLN A 242 -9.83 17.07 3.41
C GLN A 242 -9.76 16.58 1.95
N ALA A 243 -8.62 16.74 1.28
CA ALA A 243 -8.43 16.38 -0.13
C ALA A 243 -8.81 14.92 -0.44
N SER A 244 -8.59 14.02 0.51
CA SER A 244 -8.99 12.61 0.42
C SER A 244 -10.50 12.39 0.29
N LEU A 245 -11.31 13.31 0.80
CA LEU A 245 -12.77 13.21 0.78
C LEU A 245 -13.42 14.10 -0.28
N THR A 246 -12.94 15.32 -0.42
CA THR A 246 -13.53 16.35 -1.28
C THR A 246 -12.82 16.49 -2.64
N GLY A 247 -11.56 16.06 -2.72
CA GLY A 247 -10.70 16.30 -3.87
C GLY A 247 -10.13 17.72 -3.96
N GLU A 248 -10.43 18.58 -3.00
CA GLU A 248 -9.94 19.95 -2.91
C GLU A 248 -8.68 20.00 -2.05
N ALA A 249 -7.59 20.55 -2.58
CA ALA A 249 -6.30 20.59 -1.92
C ALA A 249 -6.18 21.70 -0.85
N GLU A 250 -7.12 22.62 -0.74
CA GLU A 250 -7.07 23.72 0.21
C GLU A 250 -7.52 23.26 1.61
N PRO A 251 -6.68 23.41 2.65
CA PRO A 251 -7.03 23.00 4.01
C PRO A 251 -8.18 23.82 4.59
N VAL A 252 -9.07 23.16 5.31
CA VAL A 252 -10.25 23.78 5.92
C VAL A 252 -10.00 24.01 7.41
N ARG A 253 -10.15 25.24 7.87
CA ARG A 253 -10.06 25.58 9.29
C ARG A 253 -11.23 24.96 10.08
N LYS A 254 -10.90 24.21 11.14
CA LYS A 254 -11.84 23.56 12.05
C LYS A 254 -11.64 24.13 13.45
N SER A 255 -12.75 24.48 14.08
CA SER A 255 -12.83 25.02 15.45
C SER A 255 -13.89 24.27 16.24
N GLU A 256 -14.05 24.61 17.51
CA GLU A 256 -15.04 24.00 18.40
C GLU A 256 -16.44 23.85 17.77
N GLY A 257 -17.02 22.66 17.90
CA GLY A 257 -18.32 22.29 17.29
C GLY A 257 -18.26 21.86 15.82
N ALA A 258 -17.12 22.05 15.12
CA ALA A 258 -16.98 21.63 13.73
C ALA A 258 -16.92 20.10 13.59
N VAL A 259 -17.55 19.58 12.53
CA VAL A 259 -17.46 18.14 12.20
C VAL A 259 -16.14 17.86 11.53
N VAL A 260 -15.49 16.78 11.97
CA VAL A 260 -14.26 16.24 11.38
C VAL A 260 -14.46 14.79 10.98
N TYR A 261 -13.76 14.38 9.94
CA TYR A 261 -13.95 13.09 9.31
C TYR A 261 -12.68 12.23 9.43
N ALA A 262 -12.87 10.94 9.70
CA ALA A 262 -11.80 9.98 9.72
C ALA A 262 -11.09 9.91 8.37
N GLY A 263 -9.74 9.84 8.41
CA GLY A 263 -8.92 9.82 7.20
C GLY A 263 -8.51 11.20 6.69
N THR A 264 -8.97 12.30 7.31
CA THR A 264 -8.46 13.65 7.04
C THR A 264 -7.27 13.96 7.94
N VAL A 265 -6.44 14.94 7.57
CA VAL A 265 -5.16 15.21 8.22
C VAL A 265 -5.14 16.60 8.83
N VAL A 266 -4.66 16.70 10.06
CA VAL A 266 -4.39 17.99 10.71
C VAL A 266 -3.06 18.52 10.19
N GLU A 267 -3.06 19.58 9.39
CA GLU A 267 -1.84 20.21 8.87
C GLU A 267 -1.17 21.13 9.89
N GLU A 268 -1.99 21.96 10.55
CA GLU A 268 -1.50 22.90 11.58
C GLU A 268 -2.49 22.92 12.73
N GLY A 269 -1.99 23.09 13.95
CA GLY A 269 -2.79 23.17 15.17
C GLY A 269 -3.02 21.81 15.83
N GLN A 270 -3.88 21.77 16.83
CA GLN A 270 -4.26 20.58 17.58
C GLN A 270 -5.73 20.66 17.91
N ILE A 271 -6.44 19.55 17.81
CA ILE A 271 -7.87 19.47 18.16
C ILE A 271 -8.14 18.27 19.06
N THR A 272 -9.04 18.47 19.99
CA THR A 272 -9.68 17.38 20.75
C THR A 272 -11.04 17.08 20.11
N VAL A 273 -11.24 15.82 19.73
CA VAL A 273 -12.44 15.37 18.99
C VAL A 273 -13.25 14.43 19.85
N THR A 274 -14.54 14.72 20.03
CA THR A 274 -15.49 13.77 20.61
C THR A 274 -15.92 12.78 19.54
N VAL A 275 -15.70 11.49 19.76
CA VAL A 275 -16.01 10.41 18.83
C VAL A 275 -17.52 10.19 18.74
N GLU A 276 -18.10 10.27 17.54
CA GLU A 276 -19.54 10.06 17.32
C GLU A 276 -19.89 8.59 17.04
N GLN A 277 -18.98 7.79 16.47
CA GLN A 277 -19.22 6.38 16.15
C GLN A 277 -18.06 5.49 16.62
N GLN A 278 -18.43 4.32 17.15
CA GLN A 278 -17.47 3.34 17.65
C GLN A 278 -16.59 2.77 16.52
N ALA A 279 -15.29 2.56 16.78
CA ALA A 279 -14.38 1.92 15.87
C ALA A 279 -14.82 0.47 15.58
N GLY A 280 -15.21 0.18 14.36
CA GLY A 280 -15.60 -1.18 13.95
C GLY A 280 -16.19 -1.27 12.55
N ASN A 281 -17.17 -0.45 12.21
CA ASN A 281 -17.85 -0.53 10.92
C ASN A 281 -17.28 0.45 9.86
N GLY A 282 -16.71 1.59 10.24
CA GLY A 282 -16.26 2.61 9.30
C GLY A 282 -14.97 2.26 8.57
N ARG A 283 -14.05 1.50 9.21
CA ARG A 283 -12.70 1.27 8.69
C ARG A 283 -12.66 0.24 7.55
N TYR A 284 -13.39 -0.85 7.68
CA TYR A 284 -13.54 -1.83 6.61
C TYR A 284 -14.18 -1.19 5.37
N ASP A 285 -15.23 -0.38 5.57
CA ASP A 285 -15.91 0.33 4.48
C ASP A 285 -15.00 1.39 3.83
N GLN A 286 -14.13 2.07 4.59
CA GLN A 286 -13.13 2.98 4.04
C GLN A 286 -12.08 2.24 3.22
N ILE A 287 -11.59 1.08 3.69
CA ILE A 287 -10.67 0.23 2.93
C ILE A 287 -11.36 -0.28 1.66
N VAL A 288 -12.60 -0.74 1.75
CA VAL A 288 -13.38 -1.16 0.57
C VAL A 288 -13.55 -0.01 -0.41
N LYS A 289 -13.89 1.20 0.06
CA LYS A 289 -13.96 2.41 -0.79
C LYS A 289 -12.59 2.77 -1.39
N MET A 290 -11.50 2.65 -0.64
CA MET A 290 -10.15 2.87 -1.16
C MET A 290 -9.83 1.85 -2.26
N ILE A 291 -10.18 0.58 -2.07
CA ILE A 291 -10.01 -0.47 -3.08
C ILE A 291 -10.92 -0.20 -4.30
N GLU A 292 -12.17 0.19 -4.10
CA GLU A 292 -13.07 0.58 -5.18
C GLU A 292 -12.58 1.81 -5.94
N ASN A 293 -12.01 2.78 -5.26
CA ASN A 293 -11.34 3.93 -5.89
C ASN A 293 -10.06 3.50 -6.62
N SER A 294 -9.29 2.57 -6.07
CA SER A 294 -8.15 1.94 -6.74
C SER A 294 -8.56 1.25 -8.05
N GLU A 295 -9.77 0.66 -8.13
CA GLU A 295 -10.31 0.15 -9.40
C GLU A 295 -10.49 1.25 -10.46
N LYS A 296 -10.67 2.52 -10.08
CA LYS A 296 -10.69 3.67 -11.01
C LYS A 296 -9.29 4.02 -11.52
N LEU A 297 -8.25 3.68 -10.79
CA LEU A 297 -6.84 3.89 -11.13
C LEU A 297 -6.25 2.66 -11.85
N LYS A 298 -7.01 2.16 -12.85
CA LYS A 298 -6.60 1.00 -13.66
C LYS A 298 -5.31 1.27 -14.39
N SER A 299 -4.48 0.25 -14.50
CA SER A 299 -3.28 0.31 -15.32
C SER A 299 -3.61 0.47 -16.80
N ALA A 300 -2.70 1.08 -17.56
CA ALA A 300 -2.85 1.19 -19.01
C ALA A 300 -2.90 -0.21 -19.66
N SER A 301 -2.18 -1.19 -19.10
CA SER A 301 -2.19 -2.58 -19.56
C SER A 301 -3.54 -3.25 -19.35
N GLU A 302 -4.23 -3.02 -18.23
CA GLU A 302 -5.59 -3.53 -17.99
C GLU A 302 -6.58 -2.93 -18.97
N THR A 303 -6.52 -1.61 -19.17
CA THR A 303 -7.41 -0.90 -20.11
C THR A 303 -7.18 -1.36 -21.55
N ARG A 304 -5.92 -1.52 -21.97
CA ARG A 304 -5.56 -2.03 -23.30
C ARG A 304 -6.01 -3.47 -23.50
N ALA A 305 -5.85 -4.34 -22.51
CA ALA A 305 -6.28 -5.73 -22.58
C ALA A 305 -7.79 -5.85 -22.73
N ALA A 306 -8.57 -5.08 -21.97
CA ALA A 306 -10.02 -5.03 -22.09
C ALA A 306 -10.46 -4.53 -23.48
N ALA A 307 -9.89 -3.41 -23.94
CA ALA A 307 -10.20 -2.85 -25.27
C ALA A 307 -9.83 -3.81 -26.42
N LEU A 308 -8.73 -4.54 -26.30
CA LEU A 308 -8.32 -5.53 -27.31
C LEU A 308 -9.28 -6.72 -27.31
N ALA A 309 -9.69 -7.19 -26.15
CA ALA A 309 -10.65 -8.29 -26.02
C ALA A 309 -11.95 -7.99 -26.76
N ASP A 310 -12.51 -6.79 -26.58
CA ASP A 310 -13.73 -6.36 -27.25
C ASP A 310 -13.54 -6.21 -28.77
N LYS A 311 -12.35 -5.74 -29.22
CA LYS A 311 -12.01 -5.67 -30.64
C LYS A 311 -11.92 -7.04 -31.34
N LEU A 312 -11.71 -8.13 -30.60
CA LEU A 312 -11.64 -9.48 -31.19
C LEU A 312 -13.01 -10.09 -31.45
N VAL A 313 -14.09 -9.61 -30.83
CA VAL A 313 -15.45 -10.13 -31.02
C VAL A 313 -15.89 -10.12 -32.48
N PRO A 314 -15.76 -9.04 -33.30
CA PRO A 314 -16.10 -9.04 -34.70
C PRO A 314 -15.35 -10.10 -35.52
N TYR A 315 -14.07 -10.38 -35.16
CA TYR A 315 -13.29 -11.41 -35.85
C TYR A 315 -13.78 -12.82 -35.53
N SER A 316 -14.23 -13.08 -34.29
CA SER A 316 -14.85 -14.34 -33.89
C SER A 316 -16.17 -14.57 -34.63
N LEU A 317 -17.00 -13.51 -34.81
CA LEU A 317 -18.23 -13.57 -35.61
C LEU A 317 -17.93 -13.85 -37.07
N LEU A 318 -16.96 -13.15 -37.67
CA LEU A 318 -16.53 -13.36 -39.05
C LEU A 318 -16.00 -14.78 -39.25
N GLY A 319 -15.12 -15.25 -38.36
CA GLY A 319 -14.60 -16.62 -38.37
C GLY A 319 -15.70 -17.67 -38.28
N THR A 320 -16.73 -17.44 -37.48
CA THR A 320 -17.92 -18.30 -37.39
C THR A 320 -18.70 -18.33 -38.71
N ALA A 321 -18.94 -17.15 -39.28
CA ALA A 321 -19.66 -17.05 -40.57
C ALA A 321 -18.88 -17.74 -41.72
N VAL A 322 -17.57 -17.50 -41.82
CA VAL A 322 -16.69 -18.15 -42.80
C VAL A 322 -16.66 -19.68 -42.60
N THR A 323 -16.49 -20.15 -41.38
CA THR A 323 -16.50 -21.59 -41.08
C THR A 323 -17.81 -22.23 -41.46
N TYR A 324 -18.96 -21.58 -41.18
CA TYR A 324 -20.26 -22.08 -41.62
C TYR A 324 -20.40 -22.08 -43.17
N ALA A 325 -19.98 -21.02 -43.83
CA ALA A 325 -20.05 -20.93 -45.29
C ALA A 325 -19.22 -22.03 -45.97
N LEU A 326 -18.01 -22.33 -45.46
CA LEU A 326 -17.10 -23.33 -46.00
C LEU A 326 -17.51 -24.76 -45.67
N THR A 327 -17.91 -25.01 -44.42
CA THR A 327 -18.16 -26.38 -43.94
C THR A 327 -19.61 -26.81 -43.98
N ARG A 328 -20.55 -25.85 -44.09
CA ARG A 328 -22.01 -26.04 -43.93
C ARG A 328 -22.37 -26.77 -42.62
N ASN A 329 -21.48 -26.77 -41.66
CA ASN A 329 -21.65 -27.44 -40.39
C ASN A 329 -21.74 -26.40 -39.24
N ALA A 330 -22.97 -26.23 -38.73
CA ALA A 330 -23.23 -25.27 -37.65
C ALA A 330 -22.55 -25.66 -36.32
N THR A 331 -22.32 -26.95 -36.07
CA THR A 331 -21.61 -27.36 -34.86
C THR A 331 -20.16 -26.87 -34.84
N ARG A 332 -19.47 -26.94 -35.99
CA ARG A 332 -18.12 -26.38 -36.13
C ARG A 332 -18.12 -24.86 -35.96
N ALA A 333 -19.10 -24.20 -36.58
CA ALA A 333 -19.24 -22.75 -36.43
C ALA A 333 -19.52 -22.31 -35.01
N ILE A 334 -20.44 -23.00 -34.30
CA ILE A 334 -20.75 -22.72 -32.89
C ILE A 334 -19.54 -22.95 -31.99
N SER A 335 -18.67 -23.94 -32.27
CA SER A 335 -17.47 -24.19 -31.47
C SER A 335 -16.54 -22.97 -31.40
N ILE A 336 -16.50 -22.13 -32.41
CA ILE A 336 -15.73 -20.89 -32.41
C ILE A 336 -16.35 -19.86 -31.45
N LEU A 337 -17.67 -19.76 -31.39
CA LEU A 337 -18.38 -18.84 -30.51
C LEU A 337 -18.22 -19.21 -29.01
N MET A 338 -17.82 -20.47 -28.72
CA MET A 338 -17.62 -20.94 -27.34
C MET A 338 -16.29 -20.48 -26.74
N VAL A 339 -15.44 -19.87 -27.50
CA VAL A 339 -14.10 -19.43 -27.06
C VAL A 339 -13.97 -17.94 -27.30
N ASP A 340 -13.91 -17.19 -26.25
CA ASP A 340 -13.65 -15.76 -26.28
C ASP A 340 -12.30 -15.41 -25.64
N PHE A 341 -11.82 -14.22 -25.89
CA PHE A 341 -10.59 -13.71 -25.29
C PHE A 341 -10.87 -12.79 -24.10
N SER A 342 -12.11 -12.31 -23.99
CA SER A 342 -12.51 -11.24 -23.08
C SER A 342 -12.55 -11.72 -21.62
N CYS A 343 -13.20 -12.84 -21.36
CA CYS A 343 -13.38 -13.36 -20.01
C CYS A 343 -12.05 -13.56 -19.28
N ALA A 344 -11.10 -14.24 -19.93
CA ALA A 344 -9.81 -14.52 -19.36
C ALA A 344 -8.96 -13.24 -19.13
N LEU A 345 -8.97 -12.30 -20.09
CA LEU A 345 -8.20 -11.06 -19.98
C LEU A 345 -8.80 -10.09 -18.97
N LYS A 346 -10.12 -9.86 -19.02
CA LYS A 346 -10.82 -8.95 -18.11
C LYS A 346 -10.77 -9.40 -16.65
N LEU A 347 -10.62 -10.71 -16.39
CA LEU A 347 -10.53 -11.27 -15.04
C LEU A 347 -9.09 -11.39 -14.55
N SER A 348 -8.19 -11.96 -15.35
CA SER A 348 -6.83 -12.31 -14.87
C SER A 348 -5.93 -11.10 -14.61
N MET A 349 -6.13 -9.98 -15.35
CA MET A 349 -5.32 -8.79 -15.19
C MET A 349 -5.59 -8.06 -13.86
N PRO A 350 -6.84 -7.68 -13.53
CA PRO A 350 -7.13 -7.09 -12.22
C PRO A 350 -6.74 -7.99 -11.04
N LEU A 351 -6.94 -9.31 -11.17
CA LEU A 351 -6.53 -10.24 -10.13
C LEU A 351 -5.03 -10.27 -9.89
N ALA A 352 -4.22 -10.16 -10.94
CA ALA A 352 -2.78 -10.07 -10.80
C ALA A 352 -2.36 -8.77 -10.09
N VAL A 353 -3.01 -7.65 -10.39
CA VAL A 353 -2.78 -6.36 -9.72
C VAL A 353 -3.18 -6.44 -8.24
N LEU A 354 -4.37 -6.96 -7.93
CA LEU A 354 -4.82 -7.13 -6.54
C LEU A 354 -3.90 -8.07 -5.75
N SER A 355 -3.39 -9.13 -6.39
CA SER A 355 -2.41 -10.02 -5.77
C SER A 355 -1.07 -9.32 -5.49
N ALA A 356 -0.60 -8.49 -6.43
CA ALA A 356 0.60 -7.68 -6.23
C ALA A 356 0.43 -6.67 -5.08
N MET A 357 -0.71 -5.97 -5.03
CA MET A 357 -1.03 -5.04 -3.93
C MET A 357 -1.10 -5.76 -2.58
N ARG A 358 -1.73 -6.95 -2.53
CA ARG A 358 -1.75 -7.79 -1.33
C ARG A 358 -0.34 -8.19 -0.90
N GLU A 359 0.51 -8.60 -1.84
CA GLU A 359 1.89 -9.00 -1.56
C GLU A 359 2.71 -7.82 -1.06
N CYS A 360 2.56 -6.62 -1.65
CA CYS A 360 3.12 -5.37 -1.12
C CYS A 360 2.66 -5.13 0.33
N GLY A 361 1.36 -5.29 0.62
CA GLY A 361 0.82 -5.13 1.96
C GLY A 361 1.44 -6.06 3.00
N SER A 362 1.85 -7.28 2.62
CA SER A 362 2.55 -8.21 3.52
C SER A 362 3.97 -7.77 3.90
N TYR A 363 4.53 -6.80 3.16
CA TYR A 363 5.81 -6.15 3.44
C TYR A 363 5.63 -4.70 3.94
N HIS A 364 4.47 -4.36 4.50
CA HIS A 364 4.14 -3.02 4.99
C HIS A 364 4.23 -1.92 3.91
N ILE A 365 3.99 -2.29 2.64
CA ILE A 365 3.97 -1.37 1.51
C ILE A 365 2.52 -1.21 1.05
N THR A 366 2.00 0.02 1.10
CA THR A 366 0.66 0.35 0.61
C THR A 366 0.75 1.00 -0.76
N VAL A 367 0.04 0.47 -1.76
CA VAL A 367 -0.02 1.01 -3.13
C VAL A 367 -1.44 1.44 -3.43
N LYS A 368 -1.65 2.68 -3.87
CA LYS A 368 -2.99 3.24 -4.12
C LYS A 368 -3.67 2.76 -5.40
N GLY A 369 -2.96 2.10 -6.31
CA GLY A 369 -3.57 1.58 -7.54
C GLY A 369 -2.63 0.89 -8.50
N GLY A 370 -3.21 0.10 -9.41
CA GLY A 370 -2.48 -0.70 -10.39
C GLY A 370 -1.62 0.13 -11.36
N LYS A 371 -2.04 1.35 -11.68
CA LYS A 371 -1.25 2.24 -12.56
C LYS A 371 0.13 2.54 -11.99
N TYR A 372 0.25 2.63 -10.65
CA TYR A 372 1.52 2.91 -9.99
C TYR A 372 2.47 1.72 -10.01
N LEU A 373 1.94 0.49 -9.87
CA LEU A 373 2.75 -0.72 -10.07
C LEU A 373 3.26 -0.85 -11.51
N GLU A 374 2.45 -0.46 -12.50
CA GLU A 374 2.87 -0.42 -13.90
C GLU A 374 3.96 0.64 -14.14
N ALA A 375 3.78 1.84 -13.57
CA ALA A 375 4.78 2.91 -13.63
C ALA A 375 6.09 2.50 -12.94
N LEU A 376 6.00 1.90 -11.73
CA LEU A 376 7.16 1.33 -11.03
C LEU A 376 7.93 0.31 -11.88
N ALA A 377 7.22 -0.60 -12.56
CA ALA A 377 7.87 -1.58 -13.42
C ALA A 377 8.63 -0.93 -14.59
N ASN A 378 8.10 0.16 -15.14
CA ASN A 378 8.67 0.89 -16.27
C ASN A 378 9.68 1.97 -15.87
N ALA A 379 9.76 2.32 -14.58
CA ALA A 379 10.63 3.40 -14.08
C ALA A 379 12.10 3.12 -14.35
N ASP A 380 12.75 4.13 -14.94
CA ASP A 380 14.18 4.14 -15.26
C ASP A 380 14.95 5.21 -14.48
N THR A 381 14.27 6.18 -13.89
CA THR A 381 14.85 7.28 -13.10
C THR A 381 14.29 7.27 -11.69
N ILE A 382 15.17 7.45 -10.70
CA ILE A 382 14.80 7.57 -9.30
C ILE A 382 15.42 8.82 -8.70
N VAL A 383 14.62 9.61 -8.01
CA VAL A 383 15.00 10.83 -7.30
C VAL A 383 14.80 10.60 -5.81
N PHE A 384 15.87 10.79 -5.04
CA PHE A 384 15.85 10.68 -3.58
C PHE A 384 15.90 12.08 -2.96
N ASP A 385 15.00 12.36 -2.03
CA ASP A 385 15.31 13.33 -1.01
C ASP A 385 16.42 12.79 -0.09
N LYS A 386 17.23 13.67 0.50
CA LYS A 386 18.27 13.26 1.44
C LYS A 386 17.66 12.97 2.82
N THR A 387 17.05 13.98 3.42
CA THR A 387 16.66 13.98 4.83
C THR A 387 15.44 13.10 5.07
N GLY A 388 15.51 12.19 6.06
CA GLY A 388 14.43 11.25 6.34
C GLY A 388 14.23 10.13 5.31
N THR A 389 14.91 10.21 4.17
CA THR A 389 14.87 9.20 3.10
C THR A 389 16.17 8.42 3.01
N LEU A 390 17.26 9.03 2.59
CA LEU A 390 18.59 8.41 2.60
C LEU A 390 19.22 8.40 3.99
N THR A 391 18.75 9.28 4.87
CA THR A 391 19.15 9.38 6.28
C THR A 391 18.00 8.99 7.20
N HIS A 392 18.29 8.87 8.50
CA HIS A 392 17.28 8.50 9.51
C HIS A 392 16.44 9.68 10.02
N ALA A 393 16.73 10.93 9.59
CA ALA A 393 16.18 12.17 10.17
C ALA A 393 16.36 12.27 11.70
N THR A 394 17.39 11.63 12.22
CA THR A 394 17.77 11.66 13.63
C THR A 394 19.15 12.27 13.76
N PRO A 395 19.28 13.60 13.59
CA PRO A 395 20.57 14.25 13.70
C PRO A 395 21.20 13.97 15.07
N THR A 396 22.51 13.77 15.07
CA THR A 396 23.30 13.49 16.28
C THR A 396 24.51 14.40 16.32
N VAL A 397 24.88 14.83 17.53
CA VAL A 397 26.13 15.58 17.74
C VAL A 397 27.29 14.61 17.60
N VAL A 398 28.14 14.85 16.61
CA VAL A 398 29.34 14.01 16.34
C VAL A 398 30.56 14.59 17.05
N GLN A 399 30.70 15.91 17.04
CA GLN A 399 31.84 16.59 17.61
C GLN A 399 31.44 17.98 18.12
N VAL A 400 32.03 18.38 19.24
CA VAL A 400 31.96 19.75 19.76
C VAL A 400 33.35 20.35 19.67
N VAL A 401 33.50 21.47 18.99
CA VAL A 401 34.77 22.16 18.80
C VAL A 401 34.74 23.47 19.60
N PRO A 402 35.34 23.51 20.79
CA PRO A 402 35.36 24.72 21.63
C PRO A 402 36.32 25.79 21.06
N PHE A 403 36.02 27.05 21.26
CA PHE A 403 36.85 28.18 20.94
C PHE A 403 37.11 29.03 22.19
N GLY A 404 38.25 29.71 22.23
CA GLY A 404 38.69 30.48 23.39
C GLY A 404 39.11 29.58 24.57
N THR A 405 38.64 29.89 25.77
CA THR A 405 39.03 29.21 27.01
C THR A 405 38.02 28.16 27.47
N ARG A 406 36.94 27.93 26.73
CA ARG A 406 35.85 27.02 27.11
C ARG A 406 36.19 25.56 26.77
N THR A 407 35.59 24.66 27.54
CA THR A 407 35.67 23.22 27.28
C THR A 407 34.53 22.73 26.38
N GLU A 408 34.65 21.53 25.80
CA GLU A 408 33.60 20.91 25.02
C GLU A 408 32.27 20.77 25.78
N ASP A 409 32.38 20.39 27.09
CA ASP A 409 31.20 20.18 27.92
C ASP A 409 30.52 21.49 28.30
N GLU A 410 31.27 22.56 28.50
CA GLU A 410 30.69 23.92 28.71
C GLU A 410 29.96 24.44 27.45
N VAL A 411 30.54 24.25 26.27
CA VAL A 411 29.91 24.63 25.01
C VAL A 411 28.62 23.83 24.81
N LEU A 412 28.65 22.50 25.03
CA LEU A 412 27.48 21.65 24.89
C LEU A 412 26.40 21.97 25.94
N GLN A 413 26.80 22.28 27.19
CA GLN A 413 25.88 22.68 28.25
C GLN A 413 25.12 23.96 27.91
N ILE A 414 25.84 24.99 27.46
CA ILE A 414 25.26 26.27 27.08
C ILE A 414 24.35 26.12 25.88
N ALA A 415 24.80 25.38 24.88
CA ALA A 415 23.99 25.11 23.69
C ALA A 415 22.70 24.36 24.02
N ALA A 416 22.77 23.32 24.84
CA ALA A 416 21.58 22.56 25.27
C ALA A 416 20.60 23.43 26.06
N CYS A 417 21.10 24.30 26.94
CA CYS A 417 20.28 25.24 27.70
C CYS A 417 19.51 26.22 26.79
N LEU A 418 20.12 26.72 25.72
CA LEU A 418 19.47 27.63 24.76
C LEU A 418 18.48 26.92 23.85
N GLU A 419 18.83 25.72 23.36
CA GLU A 419 18.06 24.96 22.38
C GLU A 419 16.84 24.22 23.01
N GLU A 420 16.81 23.97 24.32
CA GLU A 420 15.73 23.24 24.99
C GLU A 420 14.33 23.90 24.80
N HIS A 421 14.30 25.23 24.65
CA HIS A 421 13.07 25.99 24.58
C HIS A 421 12.37 25.97 23.20
N TYR A 422 13.10 25.57 22.16
CA TYR A 422 12.57 25.52 20.80
C TYR A 422 12.88 24.18 20.13
N PRO A 423 12.12 23.13 20.46
CA PRO A 423 12.40 21.78 20.01
C PRO A 423 12.25 21.65 18.48
N HIS A 424 13.38 21.55 17.79
CA HIS A 424 13.51 21.12 16.41
C HIS A 424 14.57 20.01 16.32
N SER A 425 14.71 19.37 15.18
CA SER A 425 15.56 18.17 15.04
C SER A 425 17.01 18.37 15.51
N MET A 426 17.64 19.50 15.17
CA MET A 426 19.02 19.82 15.59
C MET A 426 19.08 20.19 17.07
N ALA A 427 18.12 20.94 17.59
CA ALA A 427 18.00 21.25 19.02
C ALA A 427 17.91 19.99 19.87
N ASN A 428 17.03 19.07 19.48
CA ASN A 428 16.87 17.77 20.13
C ASN A 428 18.19 16.97 20.14
N ALA A 429 18.96 17.01 19.06
CA ALA A 429 20.27 16.36 18.99
C ALA A 429 21.25 16.93 20.04
N VAL A 430 21.29 18.25 20.21
CA VAL A 430 22.16 18.92 21.19
C VAL A 430 21.74 18.58 22.62
N VAL A 431 20.44 18.67 22.90
CA VAL A 431 19.88 18.35 24.24
C VAL A 431 20.12 16.88 24.59
N GLN A 432 19.88 15.94 23.65
CA GLN A 432 20.15 14.52 23.85
C GLN A 432 21.63 14.21 24.06
N ALA A 433 22.53 14.89 23.33
CA ALA A 433 23.97 14.73 23.50
C ALA A 433 24.42 15.19 24.89
N ALA A 434 23.90 16.31 25.41
CA ALA A 434 24.16 16.78 26.77
C ALA A 434 23.64 15.78 27.81
N ALA A 435 22.41 15.27 27.63
CA ALA A 435 21.81 14.28 28.51
C ALA A 435 22.59 12.97 28.54
N ALA A 436 23.05 12.47 27.36
CA ALA A 436 23.86 11.25 27.25
C ALA A 436 25.22 11.36 27.99
N LYS A 437 25.82 12.56 28.07
CA LYS A 437 27.02 12.84 28.83
C LYS A 437 26.73 13.11 30.33
N GLY A 438 25.44 13.11 30.73
CA GLY A 438 25.04 13.42 32.11
C GLY A 438 25.24 14.90 32.50
N ILE A 439 25.36 15.78 31.52
CA ILE A 439 25.51 17.22 31.71
C ILE A 439 24.14 17.77 32.10
N ARG A 440 24.05 18.29 33.35
CA ARG A 440 22.85 19.02 33.78
C ARG A 440 22.95 20.46 33.29
N HIS A 441 21.92 20.94 32.66
CA HIS A 441 21.74 22.33 32.26
C HIS A 441 20.59 22.92 33.11
N ASP A 442 20.96 23.63 34.19
CA ASP A 442 20.01 24.48 34.89
C ASP A 442 19.82 25.77 34.04
N GLU A 443 18.65 26.44 34.12
CA GLU A 443 18.41 27.69 33.42
C GLU A 443 19.48 28.71 33.75
N MET A 444 20.40 28.96 32.79
CA MET A 444 21.52 29.91 32.95
C MET A 444 21.32 31.20 32.14
N HIS A 445 20.19 31.34 31.44
CA HIS A 445 19.90 32.42 30.52
C HIS A 445 18.71 33.28 30.98
N SER A 446 18.62 34.50 30.43
CA SER A 446 17.43 35.33 30.51
C SER A 446 16.40 34.93 29.47
N GLU A 447 15.42 35.81 29.20
CA GLU A 447 14.39 35.57 28.18
C GLU A 447 15.04 35.25 26.81
N VAL A 448 14.57 34.15 26.19
CA VAL A 448 15.09 33.64 24.92
C VAL A 448 14.28 34.24 23.78
N GLN A 449 14.96 34.80 22.79
CA GLN A 449 14.35 35.33 21.57
C GLN A 449 14.67 34.37 20.42
N TYR A 450 13.62 33.79 19.82
CA TYR A 450 13.74 32.96 18.64
C TYR A 450 13.68 33.83 17.37
N VAL A 451 14.69 33.73 16.52
CA VAL A 451 14.70 34.35 15.19
C VAL A 451 14.38 33.26 14.17
N VAL A 452 13.18 33.33 13.60
CA VAL A 452 12.65 32.30 12.69
C VAL A 452 13.63 32.01 11.56
N ALA A 453 13.94 30.71 11.39
CA ALA A 453 14.86 30.17 10.37
C ALA A 453 16.35 30.57 10.51
N HIS A 454 16.76 31.31 11.57
CA HIS A 454 18.13 31.80 11.71
C HIS A 454 18.82 31.26 12.96
N GLY A 455 18.19 31.37 14.14
CA GLY A 455 18.80 30.90 15.39
C GLY A 455 18.12 31.48 16.64
N ILE A 456 18.83 31.39 17.74
CA ILE A 456 18.35 31.79 19.06
C ILE A 456 19.31 32.85 19.64
N ALA A 457 18.76 33.93 20.20
CA ALA A 457 19.49 34.93 20.96
C ALA A 457 18.98 34.99 22.41
N SER A 458 19.91 35.12 23.38
CA SER A 458 19.62 35.29 24.81
C SER A 458 20.78 36.00 25.51
N GLN A 459 20.76 36.05 26.85
CA GLN A 459 21.87 36.57 27.66
C GLN A 459 22.28 35.53 28.70
N ILE A 460 23.57 35.27 28.78
CA ILE A 460 24.17 34.34 29.76
C ILE A 460 25.23 35.13 30.55
N GLY A 461 25.08 35.17 31.88
CA GLY A 461 25.99 35.92 32.74
C GLY A 461 26.07 37.41 32.45
N GLY A 462 25.04 37.99 31.81
CA GLY A 462 25.00 39.39 31.41
C GLY A 462 25.62 39.69 30.04
N GLU A 463 26.15 38.69 29.33
CA GLU A 463 26.67 38.80 27.98
C GLU A 463 25.64 38.22 26.96
N LYS A 464 25.55 38.85 25.78
CA LYS A 464 24.69 38.34 24.70
C LYS A 464 25.23 36.99 24.20
N ALA A 465 24.38 35.97 24.23
CA ALA A 465 24.66 34.64 23.68
C ALA A 465 23.77 34.38 22.48
N VAL A 466 24.35 33.92 21.38
CA VAL A 466 23.64 33.58 20.15
C VAL A 466 24.05 32.23 19.66
N ILE A 467 23.07 31.41 19.22
CA ILE A 467 23.31 30.10 18.65
C ILE A 467 22.49 29.94 17.38
N GLY A 468 23.10 29.43 16.31
CA GLY A 468 22.41 29.33 15.03
C GLY A 468 23.32 29.07 13.83
N SER A 469 22.81 29.39 12.65
CA SER A 469 23.52 29.21 11.38
C SER A 469 24.76 30.16 11.28
N GLN A 470 25.65 29.84 10.32
CA GLN A 470 26.81 30.69 10.02
C GLN A 470 26.39 32.13 9.68
N HIS A 471 25.39 32.27 8.82
CA HIS A 471 24.84 33.56 8.41
C HIS A 471 24.34 34.36 9.62
N PHE A 472 23.51 33.73 10.46
CA PHE A 472 22.98 34.38 11.66
C PHE A 472 24.05 34.89 12.60
N VAL A 473 25.03 34.01 12.94
CA VAL A 473 26.05 34.38 13.94
C VAL A 473 27.04 35.40 13.42
N PHE A 474 27.50 35.30 12.16
CA PHE A 474 28.57 36.17 11.65
C PHE A 474 28.08 37.36 10.83
N GLU A 475 26.97 37.25 10.10
CA GLU A 475 26.47 38.34 9.25
C GLU A 475 25.38 39.14 9.96
N ASP A 476 24.35 38.52 10.52
CA ASP A 476 23.26 39.23 11.20
C ASP A 476 23.69 39.80 12.55
N GLU A 477 24.37 38.98 13.36
CA GLU A 477 24.79 39.34 14.71
C GLU A 477 26.23 39.90 14.80
N GLY A 478 26.97 39.85 13.70
CA GLY A 478 28.29 40.46 13.56
C GLY A 478 29.36 39.88 14.50
N CYS A 479 29.20 38.66 14.93
CA CYS A 479 30.17 37.95 15.78
C CYS A 479 31.47 37.66 15.01
N TYR A 480 32.59 37.53 15.71
CA TYR A 480 33.88 37.28 15.07
C TYR A 480 34.59 36.03 15.65
N ILE A 481 35.48 35.47 14.83
CA ILE A 481 36.33 34.33 15.20
C ILE A 481 37.59 34.85 15.89
N PRO A 482 38.03 34.27 17.04
CA PRO A 482 39.30 34.65 17.67
C PRO A 482 40.46 34.53 16.68
N THR A 483 41.26 35.60 16.54
CA THR A 483 42.29 35.73 15.48
C THR A 483 43.35 34.62 15.52
N ASN A 484 43.62 34.05 16.68
CA ASN A 484 44.55 32.93 16.88
C ASN A 484 43.95 31.58 16.57
N GLU A 485 42.65 31.46 16.31
CA GLU A 485 41.93 30.21 16.10
C GLU A 485 41.27 30.07 14.70
N CYS A 486 41.55 30.98 13.78
CA CYS A 486 41.04 30.89 12.40
C CYS A 486 41.41 29.58 11.72
N GLY A 487 42.63 29.05 11.92
CA GLY A 487 43.04 27.76 11.39
C GLY A 487 42.25 26.58 11.94
N LYS A 488 41.73 26.69 13.18
CA LYS A 488 40.85 25.69 13.77
C LYS A 488 39.44 25.75 13.16
N PHE A 489 38.97 26.93 12.84
CA PHE A 489 37.70 27.13 12.12
C PHE A 489 37.76 26.59 10.70
N ASP A 490 38.84 26.84 9.96
CA ASP A 490 39.05 26.37 8.61
C ASP A 490 39.20 24.83 8.55
N ALA A 491 39.59 24.20 9.66
CA ALA A 491 39.75 22.74 9.79
C ALA A 491 38.48 22.02 10.22
N LEU A 492 37.33 22.73 10.37
CA LEU A 492 36.07 22.10 10.69
C LEU A 492 35.68 21.08 9.60
N PRO A 493 35.20 19.89 9.98
CA PRO A 493 34.82 18.87 9.00
C PRO A 493 33.68 19.34 8.10
N PRO A 494 33.89 19.43 6.78
CA PRO A 494 32.90 20.02 5.85
C PRO A 494 31.68 19.09 5.62
N GLU A 495 31.77 17.82 6.03
CA GLU A 495 30.72 16.83 5.88
C GLU A 495 29.58 16.97 6.89
N TYR A 496 29.77 17.77 7.96
CA TYR A 496 28.77 17.93 9.01
C TYR A 496 28.03 19.28 8.89
N SER A 497 26.81 19.32 9.38
CA SER A 497 26.10 20.58 9.63
C SER A 497 26.69 21.24 10.88
N HIS A 498 26.93 22.53 10.80
CA HIS A 498 27.55 23.27 11.90
C HIS A 498 26.52 24.19 12.56
N LEU A 499 26.43 24.10 13.89
CA LEU A 499 25.69 25.00 14.76
C LEU A 499 26.69 25.84 15.53
N TYR A 500 26.67 27.18 15.33
CA TYR A 500 27.63 28.11 15.86
C TYR A 500 27.10 28.75 17.13
N LEU A 501 27.89 28.71 18.21
CA LEU A 501 27.60 29.39 19.48
C LEU A 501 28.59 30.56 19.65
N ALA A 502 28.10 31.77 19.82
CA ALA A 502 28.91 32.93 20.16
C ALA A 502 28.40 33.61 21.44
N ILE A 503 29.31 34.14 22.24
CA ILE A 503 29.04 34.82 23.51
C ILE A 503 29.85 36.10 23.60
N GLY A 504 29.18 37.20 23.94
CA GLY A 504 29.83 38.55 23.96
C GLY A 504 30.36 38.99 22.60
N GLY A 505 29.75 38.48 21.49
CA GLY A 505 30.18 38.80 20.13
C GLY A 505 31.37 37.97 19.63
N VAL A 506 31.85 36.97 20.38
CA VAL A 506 32.99 36.14 20.03
C VAL A 506 32.56 34.69 19.90
N LEU A 507 33.04 33.98 18.86
CA LEU A 507 32.76 32.55 18.70
C LEU A 507 33.29 31.77 19.90
N ALA A 508 32.39 31.06 20.59
CA ALA A 508 32.65 30.26 21.77
C ALA A 508 32.74 28.75 21.49
N GLY A 509 32.06 28.30 20.46
CA GLY A 509 32.09 26.87 20.05
C GLY A 509 31.32 26.63 18.75
N VAL A 510 31.64 25.47 18.16
CA VAL A 510 30.92 24.91 17.01
C VAL A 510 30.51 23.49 17.31
N ILE A 511 29.25 23.19 17.14
CA ILE A 511 28.70 21.85 17.31
C ILE A 511 28.51 21.26 15.93
N CYS A 512 29.22 20.18 15.67
CA CYS A 512 29.13 19.44 14.41
C CYS A 512 28.04 18.38 14.55
N ILE A 513 27.02 18.47 13.71
CA ILE A 513 25.84 17.60 13.73
C ILE A 513 25.80 16.82 12.43
N ALA A 514 25.65 15.52 12.52
CA ALA A 514 25.44 14.64 11.38
C ALA A 514 24.05 14.01 11.46
N ASP A 515 23.40 13.90 10.31
CA ASP A 515 22.24 13.06 10.13
C ASP A 515 22.72 11.72 9.53
N PRO A 516 22.72 10.61 10.29
CA PRO A 516 23.36 9.38 9.87
C PRO A 516 22.70 8.81 8.62
N LEU A 517 23.54 8.51 7.62
CA LEU A 517 23.11 7.83 6.40
C LEU A 517 22.65 6.41 6.73
N ARG A 518 21.59 5.94 6.08
CA ARG A 518 21.15 4.55 6.18
C ARG A 518 22.22 3.61 5.62
N GLU A 519 22.63 2.62 6.41
CA GLU A 519 23.74 1.71 6.05
C GLU A 519 23.46 0.96 4.74
N GLU A 520 22.21 0.65 4.46
CA GLU A 520 21.79 -0.09 3.27
C GLU A 520 21.65 0.77 2.01
N ALA A 521 21.71 2.10 2.08
CA ALA A 521 21.40 3.00 0.96
C ALA A 521 22.19 2.67 -0.33
N SER A 522 23.50 2.48 -0.22
CA SER A 522 24.36 2.14 -1.38
C SER A 522 24.03 0.78 -1.96
N GLU A 523 23.78 -0.24 -1.13
CA GLU A 523 23.46 -1.59 -1.60
C GLU A 523 22.06 -1.63 -2.25
N VAL A 524 21.09 -0.92 -1.69
CA VAL A 524 19.73 -0.76 -2.25
C VAL A 524 19.80 -0.13 -3.63
N LEU A 525 20.57 0.95 -3.80
CA LEU A 525 20.74 1.60 -5.10
C LEU A 525 21.33 0.64 -6.13
N LYS A 526 22.34 -0.15 -5.76
CA LYS A 526 22.95 -1.15 -6.63
C LYS A 526 21.93 -2.22 -7.04
N GLN A 527 21.09 -2.69 -6.13
CA GLN A 527 20.04 -3.65 -6.43
C GLN A 527 18.96 -3.06 -7.35
N LEU A 528 18.56 -1.81 -7.13
CA LEU A 528 17.61 -1.09 -7.99
C LEU A 528 18.13 -0.93 -9.43
N ARG A 529 19.44 -0.69 -9.60
CA ARG A 529 20.09 -0.69 -10.93
C ARG A 529 19.95 -2.05 -11.62
N GLY A 530 20.10 -3.15 -10.87
CA GLY A 530 19.86 -4.51 -11.36
C GLY A 530 18.40 -4.76 -11.77
N LEU A 531 17.44 -4.01 -11.21
CA LEU A 531 16.01 -4.09 -11.48
C LEU A 531 15.53 -3.11 -12.57
N GLY A 532 16.44 -2.33 -13.19
CA GLY A 532 16.13 -1.49 -14.34
C GLY A 532 16.22 0.01 -14.14
N ILE A 533 16.56 0.50 -12.94
CA ILE A 533 16.87 1.92 -12.71
C ILE A 533 18.19 2.28 -13.38
N ARG A 534 18.18 3.28 -14.24
CA ARG A 534 19.34 3.73 -15.04
C ARG A 534 19.95 5.02 -14.50
N LYS A 535 19.12 5.88 -13.92
CA LYS A 535 19.52 7.19 -13.40
C LYS A 535 19.05 7.34 -11.97
N ALA A 536 19.97 7.66 -11.07
CA ALA A 536 19.70 7.94 -9.66
C ALA A 536 20.17 9.35 -9.33
N VAL A 537 19.29 10.15 -8.75
CA VAL A 537 19.52 11.54 -8.43
C VAL A 537 19.24 11.76 -6.94
N MET A 538 20.06 12.55 -6.27
CA MET A 538 19.82 13.03 -4.91
C MET A 538 19.53 14.53 -4.94
N MET A 539 18.51 14.97 -4.23
CA MET A 539 18.17 16.39 -4.05
C MET A 539 18.14 16.72 -2.56
N THR A 540 18.70 17.86 -2.20
CA THR A 540 18.77 18.29 -0.79
C THR A 540 18.80 19.80 -0.67
N GLY A 541 18.26 20.32 0.43
CA GLY A 541 18.43 21.73 0.84
C GLY A 541 19.80 22.03 1.48
N ASP A 542 20.62 20.99 1.72
CA ASP A 542 21.96 21.19 2.30
C ASP A 542 22.92 21.88 1.33
N ASN A 543 24.02 22.37 1.88
CA ASN A 543 25.11 22.96 1.09
C ASN A 543 25.80 21.90 0.20
N ASP A 544 26.46 22.39 -0.86
CA ASP A 544 27.10 21.57 -1.88
C ASP A 544 28.19 20.64 -1.31
N ARG A 545 28.93 21.05 -0.28
CA ARG A 545 30.00 20.26 0.33
C ARG A 545 29.45 18.98 0.97
N THR A 546 28.44 19.11 1.83
CA THR A 546 27.76 17.98 2.49
C THR A 546 27.08 17.09 1.46
N ALA A 547 26.37 17.67 0.51
CA ALA A 547 25.67 16.93 -0.55
C ALA A 547 26.64 16.09 -1.39
N SER A 548 27.80 16.64 -1.77
CA SER A 548 28.83 15.94 -2.56
C SER A 548 29.38 14.70 -1.84
N VAL A 549 29.62 14.78 -0.53
CA VAL A 549 30.14 13.64 0.26
C VAL A 549 29.10 12.52 0.31
N ILE A 550 27.85 12.84 0.63
CA ILE A 550 26.77 11.88 0.72
C ILE A 550 26.47 11.23 -0.64
N ALA A 551 26.43 12.03 -1.70
CA ALA A 551 26.22 11.54 -3.07
C ALA A 551 27.26 10.49 -3.48
N LYS A 552 28.54 10.71 -3.12
CA LYS A 552 29.61 9.73 -3.35
C LYS A 552 29.48 8.46 -2.52
N GLN A 553 29.07 8.58 -1.26
CA GLN A 553 28.86 7.43 -0.36
C GLN A 553 27.72 6.56 -0.83
N VAL A 554 26.59 7.14 -1.24
CA VAL A 554 25.43 6.43 -1.77
C VAL A 554 25.68 5.88 -3.17
N GLY A 555 26.45 6.61 -3.99
CA GLY A 555 26.76 6.25 -5.38
C GLY A 555 25.69 6.68 -6.37
N VAL A 556 25.02 7.83 -6.14
CA VAL A 556 24.07 8.41 -7.10
C VAL A 556 24.82 9.00 -8.32
N ASP A 557 24.11 9.12 -9.46
CA ASP A 557 24.70 9.64 -10.69
C ASP A 557 24.82 11.17 -10.69
N HIS A 558 23.81 11.84 -10.10
CA HIS A 558 23.77 13.29 -9.97
C HIS A 558 23.28 13.70 -8.60
N TYR A 559 23.67 14.86 -8.13
CA TYR A 559 23.09 15.48 -6.94
C TYR A 559 22.85 16.97 -7.19
N TYR A 560 21.86 17.51 -6.48
CA TYR A 560 21.54 18.93 -6.47
C TYR A 560 21.45 19.39 -5.01
N ALA A 561 22.25 20.40 -4.67
CA ALA A 561 22.33 21.02 -3.36
C ALA A 561 21.54 22.34 -3.33
N GLU A 562 21.20 22.81 -2.13
CA GLU A 562 20.49 24.09 -1.91
C GLU A 562 19.18 24.22 -2.69
N VAL A 563 18.45 23.08 -2.84
CA VAL A 563 17.25 22.98 -3.67
C VAL A 563 16.01 23.29 -2.84
N LEU A 564 15.16 24.16 -3.34
CA LEU A 564 13.84 24.45 -2.77
C LEU A 564 12.82 23.38 -3.18
N PRO A 565 11.71 23.22 -2.43
CA PRO A 565 10.66 22.24 -2.75
C PRO A 565 10.09 22.38 -4.18
N GLU A 566 9.93 23.60 -4.68
CA GLU A 566 9.45 23.89 -6.03
C GLU A 566 10.44 23.44 -7.10
N ASP A 567 11.74 23.59 -6.86
CA ASP A 567 12.78 23.17 -7.80
C ASP A 567 12.82 21.65 -7.94
N LYS A 568 12.53 20.90 -6.87
CA LYS A 568 12.41 19.43 -6.91
C LYS A 568 11.28 19.02 -7.85
N ALA A 569 10.11 19.66 -7.76
CA ALA A 569 8.97 19.39 -8.64
C ALA A 569 9.29 19.72 -10.10
N ASN A 570 9.90 20.90 -10.36
CA ASN A 570 10.31 21.33 -11.69
C ASN A 570 11.31 20.34 -12.33
N PHE A 571 12.25 19.82 -11.56
CA PHE A 571 13.19 18.81 -12.04
C PHE A 571 12.48 17.53 -12.46
N VAL A 572 11.57 17.03 -11.62
CA VAL A 572 10.77 15.84 -11.91
C VAL A 572 9.96 16.02 -13.20
N GLU A 573 9.32 17.15 -13.39
CA GLU A 573 8.56 17.47 -14.61
C GLU A 573 9.46 17.53 -15.85
N GLN A 574 10.68 18.08 -15.75
CA GLN A 574 11.64 18.09 -16.84
C GLN A 574 12.09 16.69 -17.25
N GLU A 575 12.37 15.80 -16.29
CA GLU A 575 12.73 14.41 -16.57
C GLU A 575 11.57 13.67 -17.26
N LYS A 576 10.34 13.89 -16.80
CA LYS A 576 9.14 13.32 -17.46
C LYS A 576 8.95 13.86 -18.87
N ALA A 577 9.15 15.16 -19.09
CA ALA A 577 9.09 15.77 -20.42
C ALA A 577 10.19 15.22 -21.36
N ALA A 578 11.34 14.82 -20.82
CA ALA A 578 12.40 14.12 -21.54
C ALA A 578 12.04 12.65 -21.88
N GLY A 579 10.91 12.12 -21.39
CA GLY A 579 10.42 10.78 -21.68
C GLY A 579 10.85 9.72 -20.67
N HIS A 580 11.40 10.10 -19.53
CA HIS A 580 11.72 9.22 -18.42
C HIS A 580 10.50 8.91 -17.58
N THR A 581 10.48 7.74 -16.97
CA THR A 581 9.49 7.39 -15.94
C THR A 581 10.13 7.53 -14.57
N VAL A 582 9.65 8.51 -13.81
CA VAL A 582 10.31 9.01 -12.61
C VAL A 582 9.63 8.49 -11.35
N ILE A 583 10.45 7.91 -10.44
CA ILE A 583 10.09 7.67 -9.05
C ILE A 583 10.67 8.80 -8.20
N MET A 584 9.85 9.44 -7.36
CA MET A 584 10.31 10.37 -6.33
C MET A 584 10.13 9.74 -4.96
N LEU A 585 11.20 9.75 -4.15
CA LEU A 585 11.18 9.34 -2.75
C LEU A 585 11.39 10.55 -1.84
N GLY A 586 10.55 10.67 -0.82
CA GLY A 586 10.65 11.71 0.20
C GLY A 586 10.01 11.30 1.52
N ASP A 587 10.21 12.13 2.56
CA ASP A 587 9.57 11.98 3.87
C ASP A 587 8.20 12.65 3.94
N GLY A 588 7.89 13.53 3.01
CA GLY A 588 6.57 13.94 2.58
C GLY A 588 6.06 15.33 2.91
N ILE A 589 6.55 16.08 3.85
CA ILE A 589 6.00 17.42 4.10
C ILE A 589 6.56 18.41 3.07
N ASN A 590 7.88 18.50 2.96
CA ASN A 590 8.55 19.42 2.05
C ASN A 590 8.57 18.92 0.59
N ASP A 591 8.40 17.62 0.38
CA ASP A 591 8.51 16.99 -0.94
C ASP A 591 7.15 16.78 -1.63
N SER A 592 6.05 17.19 -1.00
CA SER A 592 4.68 17.00 -1.51
C SER A 592 4.51 17.43 -2.97
N PRO A 593 5.02 18.60 -3.43
CA PRO A 593 4.92 18.99 -4.83
C PRO A 593 5.67 18.04 -5.76
N ALA A 594 6.88 17.60 -5.38
CA ALA A 594 7.70 16.68 -6.17
C ALA A 594 7.12 15.24 -6.21
N LEU A 595 6.58 14.76 -5.07
CA LEU A 595 5.88 13.48 -4.98
C LEU A 595 4.67 13.44 -5.91
N SER A 596 3.88 14.54 -5.94
CA SER A 596 2.71 14.66 -6.83
C SER A 596 3.09 14.80 -8.31
N ALA A 597 4.21 15.44 -8.61
CA ALA A 597 4.69 15.65 -9.98
C ALA A 597 5.23 14.35 -10.61
N ALA A 598 5.73 13.40 -9.80
CA ALA A 598 6.33 12.15 -10.27
C ALA A 598 5.32 11.20 -10.94
N ASP A 599 5.81 10.19 -11.68
CA ASP A 599 4.96 9.09 -12.14
C ASP A 599 4.58 8.17 -10.98
N VAL A 600 5.47 8.08 -9.98
CA VAL A 600 5.20 7.43 -8.70
C VAL A 600 5.88 8.21 -7.57
N GLY A 601 5.09 8.82 -6.72
CA GLY A 601 5.54 9.39 -5.45
C GLY A 601 5.54 8.34 -4.35
N ILE A 602 6.67 8.13 -3.68
CA ILE A 602 6.84 7.16 -2.61
C ILE A 602 7.20 7.89 -1.31
N ALA A 603 6.37 7.74 -0.29
CA ALA A 603 6.69 8.16 1.07
C ALA A 603 7.28 7.02 1.89
N ILE A 604 8.40 7.29 2.57
CA ILE A 604 9.08 6.33 3.46
C ILE A 604 8.89 6.75 4.90
N SER A 605 8.78 5.76 5.81
CA SER A 605 8.74 5.90 7.25
C SER A 605 7.36 6.25 7.85
N ASP A 606 7.29 6.19 9.16
CA ASP A 606 6.17 6.68 9.99
C ASP A 606 5.99 8.21 9.92
N GLY A 607 6.60 8.85 8.92
CA GLY A 607 6.51 10.27 8.58
C GLY A 607 5.09 10.80 8.58
N ALA A 608 4.97 12.12 8.56
CA ALA A 608 3.72 12.85 8.68
C ALA A 608 2.58 12.21 7.86
N ALA A 609 1.41 12.13 8.44
CA ALA A 609 0.22 11.56 7.82
C ALA A 609 -0.12 12.20 6.47
N ILE A 610 0.28 13.46 6.28
CA ILE A 610 0.18 14.23 5.03
C ILE A 610 0.96 13.53 3.89
N ALA A 611 2.15 13.02 4.17
CA ALA A 611 2.95 12.30 3.17
C ALA A 611 2.25 11.06 2.65
N ARG A 612 1.62 10.30 3.57
CA ARG A 612 0.84 9.10 3.23
C ARG A 612 -0.37 9.43 2.36
N GLU A 613 -0.97 10.60 2.57
CA GLU A 613 -2.15 11.03 1.80
C GLU A 613 -1.76 11.45 0.38
N ILE A 614 -0.65 12.13 0.20
CA ILE A 614 -0.21 12.66 -1.09
C ILE A 614 0.51 11.57 -1.92
N ALA A 615 1.36 10.75 -1.31
CA ALA A 615 2.13 9.75 -2.01
C ALA A 615 1.25 8.64 -2.62
N ASP A 616 1.65 8.16 -3.78
CA ASP A 616 1.01 7.05 -4.50
C ASP A 616 1.31 5.69 -3.87
N VAL A 617 2.46 5.60 -3.22
CA VAL A 617 2.94 4.44 -2.49
C VAL A 617 3.50 4.88 -1.14
N THR A 618 3.17 4.14 -0.09
CA THR A 618 3.70 4.37 1.25
C THR A 618 4.43 3.12 1.73
N ILE A 619 5.63 3.29 2.23
CA ILE A 619 6.45 2.25 2.85
C ILE A 619 6.51 2.53 4.35
N ALA A 620 5.75 1.76 5.14
CA ALA A 620 5.71 1.89 6.60
C ALA A 620 6.79 0.98 7.24
N ALA A 621 8.05 1.17 6.85
CA ALA A 621 9.19 0.43 7.36
C ALA A 621 10.41 1.36 7.48
N ASP A 622 11.26 1.09 8.47
CA ASP A 622 12.47 1.89 8.72
C ASP A 622 13.64 1.54 7.78
N SER A 623 13.39 0.84 6.68
CA SER A 623 14.43 0.37 5.78
C SER A 623 14.12 0.70 4.32
N LEU A 624 15.16 1.00 3.54
CA LEU A 624 15.08 1.19 2.09
C LEU A 624 14.97 -0.14 1.31
N ARG A 625 15.14 -1.29 1.97
CA ARG A 625 15.11 -2.60 1.31
C ARG A 625 13.73 -2.93 0.75
N GLU A 626 12.68 -2.41 1.36
CA GLU A 626 11.30 -2.56 0.89
C GLU A 626 11.08 -1.94 -0.49
N LEU A 627 11.86 -0.93 -0.86
CA LEU A 627 11.86 -0.35 -2.21
C LEU A 627 12.32 -1.36 -3.28
N VAL A 628 13.30 -2.18 -2.94
CA VAL A 628 13.78 -3.27 -3.82
C VAL A 628 12.70 -4.34 -3.97
N LEU A 629 12.01 -4.70 -2.88
CA LEU A 629 10.88 -5.63 -2.91
C LEU A 629 9.74 -5.07 -3.76
N LEU A 630 9.37 -3.81 -3.57
CA LEU A 630 8.34 -3.12 -4.34
C LEU A 630 8.65 -3.14 -5.85
N LYS A 631 9.87 -2.77 -6.24
CA LYS A 631 10.31 -2.79 -7.64
C LYS A 631 10.32 -4.21 -8.20
N SER A 632 10.73 -5.20 -7.41
CA SER A 632 10.73 -6.61 -7.79
C SER A 632 9.31 -7.15 -8.01
N ILE A 633 8.37 -6.82 -7.11
CA ILE A 633 6.94 -7.16 -7.25
C ILE A 633 6.37 -6.51 -8.51
N ALA A 634 6.64 -5.23 -8.75
CA ALA A 634 6.19 -4.52 -9.94
C ALA A 634 6.69 -5.16 -11.25
N ASN A 635 7.97 -5.50 -11.31
CA ASN A 635 8.58 -6.22 -12.44
C ASN A 635 7.97 -7.63 -12.61
N GLY A 636 7.73 -8.34 -11.51
CA GLY A 636 7.07 -9.64 -11.48
C GLY A 636 5.63 -9.57 -12.02
N LEU A 637 4.87 -8.55 -11.63
CA LEU A 637 3.54 -8.29 -12.15
C LEU A 637 3.54 -8.06 -13.66
N GLN A 638 4.45 -7.23 -14.16
CA GLN A 638 4.59 -6.98 -15.60
C GLN A 638 4.92 -8.27 -16.38
N LYS A 639 5.84 -9.09 -15.86
CA LYS A 639 6.21 -10.38 -16.44
C LYS A 639 5.02 -11.35 -16.45
N ARG A 640 4.28 -11.42 -15.34
CA ARG A 640 3.07 -12.26 -15.22
C ARG A 640 1.98 -11.83 -16.18
N THR A 641 1.70 -10.55 -16.27
CA THR A 641 0.72 -9.95 -17.18
C THR A 641 1.04 -10.30 -18.63
N LYS A 642 2.29 -10.11 -19.06
CA LYS A 642 2.77 -10.49 -20.40
C LYS A 642 2.67 -12.00 -20.66
N SER A 643 2.99 -12.83 -19.67
CA SER A 643 2.88 -14.29 -19.75
C SER A 643 1.44 -14.75 -19.87
N ASN A 644 0.55 -14.22 -19.04
CA ASN A 644 -0.89 -14.53 -19.10
C ASN A 644 -1.48 -14.14 -20.44
N TYR A 645 -1.19 -12.94 -20.92
CA TYR A 645 -1.64 -12.49 -22.24
C TYR A 645 -1.22 -13.45 -23.36
N ARG A 646 0.07 -13.82 -23.41
CA ARG A 646 0.57 -14.75 -24.43
C ARG A 646 -0.12 -16.12 -24.35
N PHE A 647 -0.29 -16.64 -23.14
CA PHE A 647 -0.97 -17.92 -22.93
C PHE A 647 -2.42 -17.87 -23.39
N ILE A 648 -3.20 -16.86 -22.97
CA ILE A 648 -4.61 -16.70 -23.33
C ILE A 648 -4.77 -16.61 -24.86
N MET A 649 -3.95 -15.76 -25.49
CA MET A 649 -4.01 -15.60 -26.95
C MET A 649 -3.67 -16.90 -27.68
N SER A 650 -2.61 -17.58 -27.31
CA SER A 650 -2.19 -18.82 -27.94
C SER A 650 -3.18 -19.95 -27.70
N PHE A 651 -3.59 -20.16 -26.45
CA PHE A 651 -4.47 -21.27 -26.07
C PHE A 651 -5.86 -21.11 -26.71
N ASN A 652 -6.49 -19.95 -26.61
CA ASN A 652 -7.81 -19.70 -27.16
C ASN A 652 -7.80 -19.76 -28.71
N SER A 653 -6.76 -19.23 -29.36
CA SER A 653 -6.59 -19.38 -30.80
C SER A 653 -6.51 -20.86 -31.22
N THR A 654 -5.78 -21.67 -30.45
CA THR A 654 -5.71 -23.11 -30.70
C THR A 654 -7.06 -23.79 -30.55
N LEU A 655 -7.84 -23.47 -29.51
CA LEU A 655 -9.20 -23.99 -29.33
C LEU A 655 -10.12 -23.59 -30.49
N ILE A 656 -10.05 -22.36 -30.99
CA ILE A 656 -10.82 -21.89 -32.13
C ILE A 656 -10.49 -22.69 -33.39
N VAL A 657 -9.21 -22.92 -33.68
CA VAL A 657 -8.76 -23.71 -34.82
C VAL A 657 -9.26 -25.15 -34.74
N LEU A 658 -9.07 -25.81 -33.57
CA LEU A 658 -9.52 -27.19 -33.36
C LEU A 658 -11.06 -27.32 -33.43
N GLY A 659 -11.79 -26.32 -32.95
CA GLY A 659 -13.25 -26.22 -33.11
C GLY A 659 -13.69 -26.07 -34.54
N ALA A 660 -13.05 -25.20 -35.32
CA ALA A 660 -13.32 -24.98 -36.75
C ALA A 660 -13.02 -26.25 -37.59
N MET A 661 -11.96 -26.98 -37.24
CA MET A 661 -11.63 -28.27 -37.85
C MET A 661 -12.64 -29.37 -37.47
N GLY A 662 -13.48 -29.16 -36.44
CA GLY A 662 -14.47 -30.15 -35.98
C GLY A 662 -13.87 -31.20 -35.05
N ILE A 663 -12.64 -31.04 -34.55
CA ILE A 663 -11.97 -31.93 -33.62
C ILE A 663 -12.60 -31.78 -32.22
N LEU A 664 -12.91 -30.50 -31.82
CA LEU A 664 -13.53 -30.19 -30.54
C LEU A 664 -15.00 -29.82 -30.69
N PRO A 665 -15.91 -30.52 -30.00
CA PRO A 665 -17.32 -30.14 -29.90
C PRO A 665 -17.49 -28.85 -29.09
N PRO A 666 -18.59 -28.05 -29.29
CA PRO A 666 -18.83 -26.79 -28.60
C PRO A 666 -18.73 -26.85 -27.09
N ALA A 667 -19.34 -27.88 -26.48
CA ALA A 667 -19.30 -28.06 -25.02
C ALA A 667 -17.89 -28.33 -24.49
N THR A 668 -17.07 -29.09 -25.24
CA THR A 668 -15.65 -29.33 -24.85
C THR A 668 -14.80 -28.08 -25.01
N SER A 669 -15.01 -27.31 -26.10
CA SER A 669 -14.34 -26.01 -26.31
C SER A 669 -14.65 -25.05 -25.15
N ALA A 670 -15.92 -24.92 -24.78
CA ALA A 670 -16.34 -24.08 -23.65
C ALA A 670 -15.77 -24.57 -22.30
N LEU A 671 -15.73 -25.88 -22.06
CA LEU A 671 -15.15 -26.44 -20.84
C LEU A 671 -13.65 -26.14 -20.74
N LEU A 672 -12.89 -26.39 -21.80
CA LEU A 672 -11.45 -26.12 -21.84
C LEU A 672 -11.15 -24.63 -21.71
N HIS A 673 -11.95 -23.78 -22.37
CA HIS A 673 -11.86 -22.33 -22.26
C HIS A 673 -12.06 -21.87 -20.79
N ASN A 674 -13.14 -22.30 -20.12
CA ASN A 674 -13.41 -21.95 -18.73
C ASN A 674 -12.35 -22.51 -17.77
N ALA A 675 -11.87 -23.75 -18.01
CA ALA A 675 -10.79 -24.33 -17.23
C ALA A 675 -9.48 -23.52 -17.36
N SER A 676 -9.15 -23.08 -18.58
CA SER A 676 -7.96 -22.25 -18.80
C SER A 676 -8.11 -20.86 -18.16
N THR A 677 -9.28 -20.25 -18.24
CA THR A 677 -9.59 -18.96 -17.59
C THR A 677 -9.43 -19.09 -16.06
N LEU A 678 -9.99 -20.13 -15.47
CA LEU A 678 -9.82 -20.41 -14.04
C LEU A 678 -8.34 -20.64 -13.68
N GLY A 679 -7.63 -21.45 -14.48
CA GLY A 679 -6.21 -21.74 -14.25
C GLY A 679 -5.34 -20.46 -14.27
N VAL A 680 -5.55 -19.60 -15.26
CA VAL A 680 -4.84 -18.31 -15.35
C VAL A 680 -5.22 -17.38 -14.20
N SER A 681 -6.49 -17.35 -13.80
CA SER A 681 -6.97 -16.54 -12.68
C SER A 681 -6.35 -17.00 -11.35
N LEU A 682 -6.34 -18.31 -11.08
CA LEU A 682 -5.70 -18.86 -9.89
C LEU A 682 -4.18 -18.59 -9.88
N LYS A 683 -3.51 -18.74 -11.02
CA LYS A 683 -2.10 -18.37 -11.16
C LYS A 683 -1.89 -16.87 -10.88
N SER A 684 -2.81 -16.01 -11.32
CA SER A 684 -2.73 -14.56 -11.10
C SER A 684 -2.86 -14.17 -9.62
N MET A 685 -3.47 -15.02 -8.79
CA MET A 685 -3.62 -14.82 -7.34
C MET A 685 -2.43 -15.31 -6.51
N THR A 686 -1.45 -16.00 -7.10
CA THR A 686 -0.24 -16.43 -6.37
C THR A 686 0.75 -15.27 -6.21
N ASN A 687 1.63 -15.38 -5.23
CA ASN A 687 2.67 -14.39 -5.00
C ASN A 687 3.59 -14.24 -6.23
N LEU A 688 4.23 -13.09 -6.34
CA LEU A 688 5.11 -12.70 -7.45
C LEU A 688 6.59 -12.89 -7.10
N LEU A 689 6.91 -12.75 -5.81
CA LEU A 689 8.21 -13.14 -5.25
C LEU A 689 8.13 -14.63 -4.86
N ASP A 690 9.14 -15.40 -5.24
CA ASP A 690 9.25 -16.83 -4.93
C ASP A 690 9.64 -17.07 -3.46
#